data_dc944838b727f8b8c350c24c1cb55439
#
_entry.id   dc944838b727f8b8c350c24c1cb55439
#
_cell.length_a   1.000
_cell.length_b   1.000
_cell.length_c   1.000
_cell.angle_alpha   90.00
_cell.angle_beta   90.00
_cell.angle_gamma   90.00
#
_symmetry.space_group_name_H-M   'P 1'
#
loop_
_entity.id
_entity.type
_entity.pdbx_description
1 polymer ?
#
loop_
_entity_poly.entity_id
_entity_poly.type
_entity_poly.pdbx_seq_one_letter_code
_entity_poly.pdbx_strand_id
1 'polypeptide(L)'
;MKRLDFLDFLKSYAFVIGVMKSFAILSCAIAGWLLGNVSAGLTAATTIIMIAPSDIPGNRKHHLGGIVIATLFVAISSVSVNFVHAYGSLWQLLTVMAILTFCYAYISLYGARAAMVSIAGIFTLTLALVRPLEGIYILYNALYIFLAGAWYIFLVRVLMWIRPRQYSEQLLAMCMTLTAKYLQTRALLIRDTAHRVANKQVLLSLQSSLNEEYEKLRAVLLDSRSKSGKTNYLQRQFLIFIEMVDIFELAIANPIPYEKVDKYAEKDAVFFEKYTHFLEEISQILLKMAEYIGERKKGSFSISLKSLLEKQLEFKQAYISISQEGSFSEEQMLLEKMYHYLAKQTQNIYNVQQIFNNYYTQEVSFRDEKSYRRFVSADNYSIKRLADHFSFQSSFFRHALRLAIVTVIGYLIGDAFKVQNPHWILFTVYVIMRPGYGLTLKRSKDRALGTLIGAGFAFALVYICQFVLHLDHEIYKYIYGLTILMSMPFGYGLLQENFSMSAIFLTLYIVLAYALFVPDAMSVVQYRVVDTLIAFALSVSANYLLFPSWEHKNYNLLIVKSLRANLGYTNELIKRADNPEITTEYKVARKKAFLALANLNAGLQRMLQEPKSQRKNYTVCNEIQVLQQDFLSCVATLSTQLSETPSPIVRDLFVRAIQEIQHKLQHCVALLDGKLDEEIRPFDPKVFYEIRQTTLELFAEQGKTPRADNPLAAIRPQEMLFFTEQLNYLRELTENIEKMIGQLGN
;
A
#
# COMPACT_ATOMS: atom_id res chain seq x y z
N MET A 1 -13.34 -10.66 -4.96
CA MET A 1 -13.73 -9.44 -5.73
C MET A 1 -14.64 -8.61 -4.82
N LYS A 2 -14.15 -7.46 -4.28
CA LYS A 2 -15.02 -6.54 -3.52
C LYS A 2 -16.12 -6.08 -4.47
N ARG A 3 -17.40 -6.31 -4.15
CA ARG A 3 -18.50 -5.55 -4.73
C ARG A 3 -18.22 -4.10 -4.37
N LEU A 4 -17.74 -3.30 -5.31
CA LEU A 4 -17.85 -1.86 -5.23
C LEU A 4 -19.36 -1.59 -5.26
N ASP A 5 -19.91 -1.06 -4.17
CA ASP A 5 -21.22 -0.49 -4.25
C ASP A 5 -21.12 0.65 -5.25
N PHE A 6 -21.84 0.52 -6.36
CA PHE A 6 -21.79 1.46 -7.49
C PHE A 6 -22.06 2.90 -7.04
N LEU A 7 -22.97 3.05 -6.09
CA LEU A 7 -23.31 4.36 -5.52
C LEU A 7 -22.16 4.97 -4.71
N ASP A 8 -21.43 4.14 -3.97
CA ASP A 8 -20.26 4.60 -3.20
C ASP A 8 -19.12 5.03 -4.11
N PHE A 9 -18.92 4.33 -5.23
CA PHE A 9 -17.95 4.74 -6.22
C PHE A 9 -18.29 6.11 -6.85
N LEU A 10 -19.55 6.38 -7.18
CA LEU A 10 -19.97 7.68 -7.73
C LEU A 10 -19.70 8.85 -6.77
N LYS A 11 -19.72 8.60 -5.46
CA LYS A 11 -19.39 9.61 -4.43
C LYS A 11 -17.89 9.72 -4.17
N SER A 12 -17.07 8.78 -4.66
CA SER A 12 -15.65 8.70 -4.37
C SER A 12 -14.84 9.82 -5.03
N TYR A 13 -13.68 10.13 -4.43
CA TYR A 13 -12.71 11.05 -5.02
C TYR A 13 -12.15 10.53 -6.35
N ALA A 14 -12.04 9.22 -6.49
CA ALA A 14 -11.60 8.56 -7.71
C ALA A 14 -12.52 8.87 -8.90
N PHE A 15 -13.85 8.81 -8.70
CA PHE A 15 -14.81 9.19 -9.73
C PHE A 15 -14.74 10.68 -10.07
N VAL A 16 -14.60 11.55 -9.07
CA VAL A 16 -14.46 13.01 -9.29
C VAL A 16 -13.21 13.33 -10.12
N ILE A 17 -12.08 12.69 -9.83
CA ILE A 17 -10.88 12.81 -10.66
C ILE A 17 -11.13 12.28 -12.07
N GLY A 18 -11.83 11.16 -12.21
CA GLY A 18 -12.23 10.61 -13.51
C GLY A 18 -13.03 11.60 -14.34
N VAL A 19 -14.04 12.25 -13.73
CA VAL A 19 -14.84 13.32 -14.37
C VAL A 19 -13.97 14.50 -14.78
N MET A 20 -13.08 14.98 -13.88
CA MET A 20 -12.17 16.09 -14.19
C MET A 20 -11.24 15.77 -15.36
N LYS A 21 -10.66 14.56 -15.39
CA LYS A 21 -9.79 14.10 -16.48
C LYS A 21 -10.55 14.04 -17.81
N SER A 22 -11.77 13.50 -17.80
CA SER A 22 -12.63 13.43 -18.97
C SER A 22 -12.99 14.83 -19.48
N PHE A 23 -13.36 15.73 -18.57
CA PHE A 23 -13.64 17.13 -18.90
C PHE A 23 -12.41 17.82 -19.51
N ALA A 24 -11.23 17.62 -18.95
CA ALA A 24 -9.98 18.19 -19.47
C ALA A 24 -9.69 17.74 -20.91
N ILE A 25 -9.87 16.46 -21.22
CA ILE A 25 -9.67 15.89 -22.55
C ILE A 25 -10.68 16.48 -23.54
N LEU A 26 -11.96 16.43 -23.18
CA LEU A 26 -13.06 16.89 -24.04
C LEU A 26 -13.01 18.40 -24.29
N SER A 27 -12.68 19.19 -23.27
CA SER A 27 -12.57 20.65 -23.41
C SER A 27 -11.49 21.05 -24.41
N CYS A 28 -10.35 20.35 -24.47
CA CYS A 28 -9.31 20.58 -25.47
C CYS A 28 -9.78 20.21 -26.90
N ALA A 29 -10.45 19.06 -27.05
CA ALA A 29 -10.97 18.64 -28.33
C ALA A 29 -12.03 19.61 -28.88
N ILE A 30 -12.97 20.03 -28.03
CA ILE A 30 -14.02 21.00 -28.35
C ILE A 30 -13.40 22.37 -28.67
N ALA A 31 -12.44 22.86 -27.88
CA ALA A 31 -11.76 24.12 -28.13
C ALA A 31 -11.07 24.12 -29.51
N GLY A 32 -10.37 23.03 -29.87
CA GLY A 32 -9.75 22.90 -31.17
C GLY A 32 -10.76 22.92 -32.33
N TRP A 33 -11.91 22.28 -32.14
CA TRP A 33 -12.98 22.31 -33.12
C TRP A 33 -13.58 23.72 -33.29
N LEU A 34 -13.89 24.41 -32.19
CA LEU A 34 -14.45 25.77 -32.21
C LEU A 34 -13.48 26.81 -32.80
N LEU A 35 -12.17 26.64 -32.59
CA LEU A 35 -11.14 27.51 -33.13
C LEU A 35 -10.76 27.17 -34.58
N GLY A 36 -11.41 26.18 -35.20
CA GLY A 36 -11.10 25.75 -36.56
C GLY A 36 -9.77 24.99 -36.70
N ASN A 37 -9.11 24.65 -35.60
CA ASN A 37 -7.84 23.92 -35.60
C ASN A 37 -7.97 22.57 -34.85
N VAL A 38 -8.65 21.64 -35.52
CA VAL A 38 -8.90 20.30 -34.99
C VAL A 38 -7.61 19.55 -34.63
N SER A 39 -6.55 19.75 -35.43
CA SER A 39 -5.25 19.10 -35.19
C SER A 39 -4.63 19.55 -33.84
N ALA A 40 -4.67 20.84 -33.55
CA ALA A 40 -4.21 21.40 -32.26
C ALA A 40 -5.05 20.86 -31.07
N GLY A 41 -6.37 20.83 -31.25
CA GLY A 41 -7.30 20.29 -30.25
C GLY A 41 -7.04 18.82 -29.93
N LEU A 42 -6.81 17.99 -30.95
CA LEU A 42 -6.48 16.57 -30.79
C LEU A 42 -5.10 16.37 -30.14
N THR A 43 -4.10 17.19 -30.54
CA THR A 43 -2.79 17.17 -29.86
C THR A 43 -2.91 17.50 -28.38
N ALA A 44 -3.67 18.54 -28.04
CA ALA A 44 -3.89 18.92 -26.63
C ALA A 44 -4.66 17.83 -25.87
N ALA A 45 -5.70 17.26 -26.45
CA ALA A 45 -6.47 16.18 -25.83
C ALA A 45 -5.63 14.91 -25.61
N THR A 46 -4.85 14.50 -26.61
CA THR A 46 -3.94 13.34 -26.49
C THR A 46 -2.82 13.60 -25.48
N THR A 47 -2.30 14.82 -25.38
CA THR A 47 -1.35 15.21 -24.35
C THR A 47 -1.94 14.99 -22.96
N ILE A 48 -3.18 15.41 -22.72
CA ILE A 48 -3.83 15.20 -21.42
C ILE A 48 -4.02 13.70 -21.15
N ILE A 49 -4.39 12.89 -22.13
CA ILE A 49 -4.48 11.43 -22.00
C ILE A 49 -3.14 10.85 -21.52
N MET A 50 -2.01 11.34 -22.05
CA MET A 50 -0.66 10.86 -21.68
C MET A 50 -0.24 11.31 -20.29
N ILE A 51 -0.52 12.54 -19.89
CA ILE A 51 -0.14 13.06 -18.56
C ILE A 51 -1.09 12.66 -17.43
N ALA A 52 -2.35 12.34 -17.74
CA ALA A 52 -3.38 12.00 -16.75
C ALA A 52 -3.00 10.86 -15.78
N PRO A 53 -2.26 9.79 -16.16
CA PRO A 53 -1.78 8.78 -15.23
C PRO A 53 -0.81 9.30 -14.17
N SER A 54 -0.04 10.38 -14.46
CA SER A 54 0.90 11.00 -13.52
C SER A 54 0.22 11.79 -12.41
N ASP A 55 -1.06 12.09 -12.59
CA ASP A 55 -1.91 12.75 -11.61
C ASP A 55 -2.30 11.79 -10.48
N ILE A 56 -1.36 11.59 -9.55
CA ILE A 56 -1.53 10.78 -8.35
C ILE A 56 -1.72 11.71 -7.17
N PRO A 57 -2.87 11.64 -6.45
CA PRO A 57 -3.11 12.46 -5.27
C PRO A 57 -2.03 12.27 -4.20
N GLY A 58 -1.76 13.31 -3.41
CA GLY A 58 -0.75 13.28 -2.37
C GLY A 58 -0.27 14.68 -1.97
N ASN A 59 1.01 14.79 -1.60
CA ASN A 59 1.64 16.07 -1.31
C ASN A 59 1.53 17.02 -2.51
N ARG A 60 1.04 18.26 -2.28
CA ARG A 60 0.75 19.25 -3.35
C ARG A 60 1.97 19.55 -4.23
N LYS A 61 3.17 19.67 -3.62
CA LYS A 61 4.41 19.93 -4.37
C LYS A 61 4.74 18.77 -5.31
N HIS A 62 4.71 17.56 -4.80
CA HIS A 62 5.00 16.35 -5.57
C HIS A 62 3.89 16.03 -6.57
N HIS A 63 2.63 16.33 -6.27
CA HIS A 63 1.49 16.16 -7.15
C HIS A 63 1.61 17.05 -8.41
N LEU A 64 1.71 18.37 -8.22
CA LEU A 64 1.83 19.30 -9.34
C LEU A 64 3.20 19.16 -10.06
N GLY A 65 4.28 18.93 -9.30
CA GLY A 65 5.61 18.67 -9.86
C GLY A 65 5.62 17.43 -10.77
N GLY A 66 4.91 16.37 -10.40
CA GLY A 66 4.77 15.17 -11.23
C GLY A 66 4.11 15.47 -12.58
N ILE A 67 3.05 16.27 -12.61
CA ILE A 67 2.36 16.67 -13.85
C ILE A 67 3.27 17.54 -14.72
N VAL A 68 4.01 18.49 -14.14
CA VAL A 68 4.97 19.32 -14.88
C VAL A 68 6.06 18.47 -15.52
N ILE A 69 6.67 17.55 -14.77
CA ILE A 69 7.71 16.65 -15.30
C ILE A 69 7.15 15.73 -16.38
N ALA A 70 5.93 15.21 -16.20
CA ALA A 70 5.25 14.43 -17.23
C ALA A 70 5.05 15.22 -18.53
N THR A 71 4.62 16.48 -18.43
CA THR A 71 4.47 17.38 -19.58
C THR A 71 5.80 17.60 -20.30
N LEU A 72 6.90 17.80 -19.53
CA LEU A 72 8.25 17.91 -20.10
C LEU A 72 8.67 16.62 -20.82
N PHE A 73 8.42 15.45 -20.24
CA PHE A 73 8.74 14.17 -20.89
C PHE A 73 7.93 13.96 -22.18
N VAL A 74 6.66 14.33 -22.18
CA VAL A 74 5.81 14.31 -23.38
C VAL A 74 6.39 15.23 -24.45
N ALA A 75 6.78 16.46 -24.11
CA ALA A 75 7.36 17.41 -25.05
C ALA A 75 8.70 16.89 -25.62
N ILE A 76 9.62 16.43 -24.76
CA ILE A 76 10.92 15.87 -25.18
C ILE A 76 10.72 14.68 -26.11
N SER A 77 9.84 13.74 -25.74
CA SER A 77 9.57 12.55 -26.57
C SER A 77 9.00 12.93 -27.93
N SER A 78 8.01 13.84 -27.95
CA SER A 78 7.38 14.27 -29.18
C SER A 78 8.37 14.99 -30.13
N VAL A 79 9.15 15.94 -29.60
CA VAL A 79 10.15 16.67 -30.39
C VAL A 79 11.23 15.72 -30.92
N SER A 80 11.79 14.86 -30.04
CA SER A 80 12.89 13.96 -30.42
C SER A 80 12.47 12.96 -31.51
N VAL A 81 11.29 12.33 -31.36
CA VAL A 81 10.80 11.34 -32.32
C VAL A 81 10.45 12.01 -33.65
N ASN A 82 9.71 13.12 -33.67
CA ASN A 82 9.36 13.81 -34.89
C ASN A 82 10.59 14.35 -35.63
N PHE A 83 11.57 14.90 -34.89
CA PHE A 83 12.80 15.41 -35.47
C PHE A 83 13.60 14.29 -36.18
N VAL A 84 13.80 13.16 -35.49
CA VAL A 84 14.56 12.04 -36.06
C VAL A 84 13.77 11.33 -37.15
N HIS A 85 12.44 11.30 -37.06
CA HIS A 85 11.60 10.77 -38.13
C HIS A 85 11.70 11.62 -39.41
N ALA A 86 11.74 12.95 -39.27
CA ALA A 86 11.78 13.86 -40.40
C ALA A 86 13.17 13.95 -41.10
N TYR A 87 14.24 13.88 -40.28
CA TYR A 87 15.60 14.18 -40.77
C TYR A 87 16.61 13.05 -40.60
N GLY A 88 16.23 11.96 -39.93
CA GLY A 88 17.10 10.84 -39.60
C GLY A 88 16.78 9.56 -40.37
N SER A 89 17.56 8.53 -40.08
CA SER A 89 17.36 7.17 -40.59
C SER A 89 16.52 6.33 -39.60
N LEU A 90 15.97 5.20 -40.11
CA LEU A 90 15.23 4.24 -39.26
C LEU A 90 16.08 3.77 -38.05
N TRP A 91 17.37 3.52 -38.23
CA TRP A 91 18.27 3.07 -37.16
C TRP A 91 18.45 4.16 -36.10
N GLN A 92 18.52 5.42 -36.48
CA GLN A 92 18.59 6.54 -35.56
C GLN A 92 17.28 6.67 -34.79
N LEU A 93 16.13 6.51 -35.42
CA LEU A 93 14.82 6.52 -34.81
C LEU A 93 14.72 5.41 -33.73
N LEU A 94 15.07 4.17 -34.08
CA LEU A 94 15.06 3.04 -33.15
C LEU A 94 16.01 3.25 -31.96
N THR A 95 17.18 3.83 -32.23
CA THR A 95 18.18 4.15 -31.19
C THR A 95 17.63 5.19 -30.21
N VAL A 96 17.04 6.27 -30.72
CA VAL A 96 16.43 7.33 -29.86
C VAL A 96 15.25 6.77 -29.04
N MET A 97 14.40 5.96 -29.67
CA MET A 97 13.31 5.30 -28.96
C MET A 97 13.81 4.38 -27.85
N ALA A 98 14.86 3.59 -28.11
CA ALA A 98 15.46 2.68 -27.13
C ALA A 98 16.06 3.46 -25.95
N ILE A 99 16.85 4.49 -26.22
CA ILE A 99 17.51 5.31 -25.18
C ILE A 99 16.46 6.02 -24.31
N LEU A 100 15.50 6.70 -24.91
CA LEU A 100 14.47 7.42 -24.16
C LEU A 100 13.59 6.46 -23.35
N THR A 101 13.20 5.31 -23.92
CA THR A 101 12.46 4.26 -23.20
C THR A 101 13.26 3.75 -22.01
N PHE A 102 14.56 3.48 -22.20
CA PHE A 102 15.45 3.06 -21.10
C PHE A 102 15.51 4.13 -19.99
N CYS A 103 15.81 5.37 -20.34
CA CYS A 103 15.93 6.48 -19.37
C CYS A 103 14.63 6.67 -18.59
N TYR A 104 13.49 6.73 -19.26
CA TYR A 104 12.20 6.89 -18.60
C TYR A 104 11.84 5.68 -17.72
N ALA A 105 12.00 4.47 -18.22
CA ALA A 105 11.71 3.27 -17.46
C ALA A 105 12.62 3.15 -16.20
N TYR A 106 13.88 3.60 -16.30
CA TYR A 106 14.83 3.55 -15.20
C TYR A 106 14.47 4.51 -14.05
N ILE A 107 13.84 5.66 -14.36
CA ILE A 107 13.32 6.62 -13.35
C ILE A 107 12.29 5.96 -12.42
N SER A 108 11.64 4.87 -12.83
CA SER A 108 10.71 4.11 -11.95
C SER A 108 11.34 3.60 -10.65
N LEU A 109 12.68 3.62 -10.53
CA LEU A 109 13.43 3.38 -9.29
C LEU A 109 13.00 4.29 -8.13
N TYR A 110 12.50 5.48 -8.44
CA TYR A 110 12.02 6.44 -7.44
C TYR A 110 10.58 6.16 -6.93
N GLY A 111 9.97 5.06 -7.36
CA GLY A 111 8.68 4.60 -6.85
C GLY A 111 7.51 4.79 -7.82
N ALA A 112 6.30 4.50 -7.33
CA ALA A 112 5.10 4.38 -8.16
C ALA A 112 4.75 5.69 -8.90
N ARG A 113 4.93 6.85 -8.27
CA ARG A 113 4.68 8.16 -8.90
C ARG A 113 5.63 8.41 -10.07
N ALA A 114 6.93 8.17 -9.86
CA ALA A 114 7.94 8.31 -10.90
C ALA A 114 7.68 7.35 -12.07
N ALA A 115 7.23 6.13 -11.78
CA ALA A 115 6.81 5.18 -12.82
C ALA A 115 5.64 5.70 -13.66
N MET A 116 4.64 6.37 -13.06
CA MET A 116 3.51 6.93 -13.80
C MET A 116 3.90 8.15 -14.64
N VAL A 117 4.80 9.00 -14.12
CA VAL A 117 5.39 10.12 -14.88
C VAL A 117 6.18 9.61 -16.08
N SER A 118 6.97 8.54 -15.90
CA SER A 118 7.74 7.91 -16.97
C SER A 118 6.87 7.37 -18.10
N ILE A 119 5.74 6.77 -17.75
CA ILE A 119 4.77 6.23 -18.72
C ILE A 119 4.28 7.32 -19.70
N ALA A 120 4.09 8.56 -19.25
CA ALA A 120 3.67 9.67 -20.09
C ALA A 120 4.66 9.91 -21.26
N GLY A 121 5.97 9.96 -20.94
CA GLY A 121 7.02 10.10 -21.96
C GLY A 121 7.10 8.90 -22.89
N ILE A 122 7.05 7.67 -22.35
CA ILE A 122 7.13 6.42 -23.13
C ILE A 122 5.94 6.29 -24.12
N PHE A 123 4.73 6.61 -23.67
CA PHE A 123 3.56 6.57 -24.54
C PHE A 123 3.67 7.55 -25.69
N THR A 124 4.23 8.74 -25.43
CA THR A 124 4.37 9.76 -26.46
C THR A 124 5.39 9.38 -27.53
N LEU A 125 6.43 8.58 -27.21
CA LEU A 125 7.35 8.05 -28.23
C LEU A 125 6.60 7.32 -29.35
N THR A 126 5.61 6.52 -28.97
CA THR A 126 4.80 5.74 -29.92
C THR A 126 3.74 6.60 -30.61
N LEU A 127 3.12 7.54 -29.87
CA LEU A 127 2.08 8.41 -30.43
C LEU A 127 2.63 9.36 -31.50
N ALA A 128 3.86 9.84 -31.32
CA ALA A 128 4.52 10.71 -32.30
C ALA A 128 4.74 10.02 -33.64
N LEU A 129 4.80 8.68 -33.69
CA LEU A 129 4.93 7.89 -34.91
C LEU A 129 3.61 7.77 -35.69
N VAL A 130 2.46 8.00 -35.04
CA VAL A 130 1.13 7.90 -35.70
C VAL A 130 0.90 9.06 -36.67
N ARG A 131 1.41 10.25 -36.34
CA ARG A 131 1.32 11.47 -37.16
C ARG A 131 2.67 12.18 -37.14
N PRO A 132 3.61 11.77 -37.98
CA PRO A 132 4.90 12.43 -38.03
C PRO A 132 4.74 13.88 -38.52
N LEU A 133 5.48 14.78 -37.89
CA LEU A 133 5.46 16.20 -38.16
C LEU A 133 6.85 16.66 -38.65
N GLU A 134 6.88 17.66 -39.53
CA GLU A 134 8.12 18.18 -40.08
C GLU A 134 8.23 19.70 -39.91
N GLY A 135 9.44 20.19 -39.92
CA GLY A 135 9.73 21.63 -39.90
C GLY A 135 9.17 22.32 -38.64
N ILE A 136 8.58 23.50 -38.85
CA ILE A 136 8.06 24.36 -37.79
C ILE A 136 6.86 23.74 -37.04
N TYR A 137 6.18 22.76 -37.66
CA TYR A 137 5.04 22.09 -36.99
C TYR A 137 5.47 21.30 -35.77
N ILE A 138 6.74 20.86 -35.66
CA ILE A 138 7.30 20.23 -34.49
C ILE A 138 7.26 21.20 -33.30
N LEU A 139 7.61 22.47 -33.51
CA LEU A 139 7.59 23.52 -32.50
C LEU A 139 6.16 23.88 -32.09
N TYR A 140 5.25 24.02 -33.07
CA TYR A 140 3.84 24.27 -32.75
C TYR A 140 3.23 23.13 -31.93
N ASN A 141 3.56 21.89 -32.24
CA ASN A 141 3.10 20.73 -31.47
C ASN A 141 3.66 20.76 -30.05
N ALA A 142 4.93 21.10 -29.84
CA ALA A 142 5.51 21.30 -28.52
C ALA A 142 4.79 22.42 -27.75
N LEU A 143 4.45 23.52 -28.39
CA LEU A 143 3.68 24.61 -27.76
C LEU A 143 2.29 24.11 -27.32
N TYR A 144 1.57 23.36 -28.15
CA TYR A 144 0.27 22.80 -27.80
C TYR A 144 0.37 21.82 -26.63
N ILE A 145 1.45 21.03 -26.54
CA ILE A 145 1.73 20.15 -25.39
C ILE A 145 1.87 20.96 -24.11
N PHE A 146 2.64 22.05 -24.12
CA PHE A 146 2.78 22.91 -22.93
C PHE A 146 1.49 23.61 -22.55
N LEU A 147 0.72 24.11 -23.52
CA LEU A 147 -0.58 24.73 -23.27
C LEU A 147 -1.57 23.74 -22.66
N ALA A 148 -1.62 22.49 -23.18
CA ALA A 148 -2.45 21.43 -22.63
C ALA A 148 -2.04 21.05 -21.20
N GLY A 149 -0.73 20.94 -20.94
CA GLY A 149 -0.21 20.71 -19.58
C GLY A 149 -0.57 21.83 -18.62
N ALA A 150 -0.45 23.09 -19.02
CA ALA A 150 -0.84 24.26 -18.24
C ALA A 150 -2.34 24.26 -17.94
N TRP A 151 -3.19 23.97 -18.94
CA TRP A 151 -4.63 23.83 -18.78
C TRP A 151 -4.98 22.72 -17.77
N TYR A 152 -4.34 21.56 -17.90
CA TYR A 152 -4.57 20.46 -16.97
C TYR A 152 -4.18 20.81 -15.54
N ILE A 153 -3.01 21.46 -15.33
CA ILE A 153 -2.58 21.96 -14.01
C ILE A 153 -3.57 22.97 -13.44
N PHE A 154 -4.12 23.85 -14.29
CA PHE A 154 -5.16 24.80 -13.87
C PHE A 154 -6.39 24.06 -13.36
N LEU A 155 -6.92 23.07 -14.09
CA LEU A 155 -8.09 22.29 -13.66
C LEU A 155 -7.84 21.51 -12.37
N VAL A 156 -6.66 20.91 -12.22
CA VAL A 156 -6.26 20.24 -10.96
C VAL A 156 -6.25 21.24 -9.79
N ARG A 157 -5.74 22.45 -9.98
CA ARG A 157 -5.76 23.50 -8.94
C ARG A 157 -7.19 23.96 -8.59
N VAL A 158 -8.04 24.09 -9.59
CA VAL A 158 -9.47 24.43 -9.39
C VAL A 158 -10.15 23.32 -8.59
N LEU A 159 -9.94 22.04 -8.93
CA LEU A 159 -10.48 20.93 -8.17
C LEU A 159 -9.98 20.92 -6.71
N MET A 160 -8.69 21.16 -6.49
CA MET A 160 -8.12 21.28 -5.15
C MET A 160 -8.70 22.46 -4.36
N TRP A 161 -9.09 23.53 -5.03
CA TRP A 161 -9.75 24.68 -4.42
C TRP A 161 -11.21 24.41 -4.06
N ILE A 162 -11.97 23.76 -4.96
CA ILE A 162 -13.39 23.44 -4.74
C ILE A 162 -13.54 22.32 -3.69
N ARG A 163 -12.66 21.32 -3.71
CA ARG A 163 -12.75 20.13 -2.85
C ARG A 163 -11.44 19.83 -2.09
N PRO A 164 -10.98 20.74 -1.23
CA PRO A 164 -9.63 20.63 -0.63
C PRO A 164 -9.47 19.48 0.36
N ARG A 165 -10.56 18.92 0.87
CA ARG A 165 -10.57 17.97 1.99
C ARG A 165 -10.98 16.54 1.60
N GLN A 166 -11.61 16.37 0.44
CA GLN A 166 -12.25 15.11 0.06
C GLN A 166 -11.29 13.92 0.08
N TYR A 167 -10.07 14.10 -0.39
CA TYR A 167 -9.08 13.03 -0.45
C TYR A 167 -8.61 12.59 0.94
N SER A 168 -8.32 13.53 1.84
CA SER A 168 -7.91 13.19 3.23
C SER A 168 -9.02 12.55 4.03
N GLU A 169 -10.28 13.00 3.85
CA GLU A 169 -11.47 12.41 4.47
C GLU A 169 -11.68 10.97 4.01
N GLN A 170 -11.55 10.73 2.72
CA GLN A 170 -11.71 9.38 2.15
C GLN A 170 -10.60 8.42 2.61
N LEU A 171 -9.33 8.88 2.66
CA LEU A 171 -8.25 8.09 3.20
C LEU A 171 -8.46 7.76 4.68
N LEU A 172 -8.92 8.73 5.47
CA LEU A 172 -9.21 8.51 6.89
C LEU A 172 -10.35 7.50 7.09
N ALA A 173 -11.44 7.64 6.31
CA ALA A 173 -12.55 6.68 6.32
C ALA A 173 -12.08 5.28 5.90
N MET A 174 -11.19 5.18 4.91
CA MET A 174 -10.62 3.90 4.48
C MET A 174 -9.75 3.27 5.57
N CYS A 175 -8.91 4.05 6.26
CA CYS A 175 -8.14 3.58 7.41
C CYS A 175 -9.05 3.03 8.51
N MET A 176 -10.13 3.74 8.86
CA MET A 176 -11.11 3.28 9.85
C MET A 176 -11.79 1.98 9.42
N THR A 177 -12.22 1.90 8.16
CA THR A 177 -12.85 0.69 7.60
C THR A 177 -11.93 -0.53 7.63
N LEU A 178 -10.67 -0.33 7.26
CA LEU A 178 -9.68 -1.42 7.29
C LEU A 178 -9.33 -1.83 8.72
N THR A 179 -9.23 -0.88 9.66
CA THR A 179 -9.01 -1.18 11.09
C THR A 179 -10.20 -1.95 11.68
N ALA A 180 -11.41 -1.56 11.34
CA ALA A 180 -12.62 -2.29 11.73
C ALA A 180 -12.60 -3.74 11.22
N LYS A 181 -12.27 -3.96 9.94
CA LYS A 181 -12.13 -5.31 9.35
C LYS A 181 -11.01 -6.11 9.99
N TYR A 182 -9.91 -5.45 10.37
CA TYR A 182 -8.82 -6.10 11.09
C TYR A 182 -9.29 -6.62 12.46
N LEU A 183 -10.03 -5.82 13.24
CA LEU A 183 -10.59 -6.24 14.52
C LEU A 183 -11.64 -7.35 14.37
N GLN A 184 -12.50 -7.30 13.35
CA GLN A 184 -13.44 -8.39 13.03
C GLN A 184 -12.73 -9.70 12.71
N THR A 185 -11.68 -9.63 11.88
CA THR A 185 -10.88 -10.82 11.55
C THR A 185 -10.20 -11.40 12.79
N ARG A 186 -9.81 -10.54 13.74
CA ARG A 186 -9.27 -11.00 15.04
C ARG A 186 -10.31 -11.72 15.89
N ALA A 187 -11.54 -11.24 15.94
CA ALA A 187 -12.64 -11.94 16.60
C ALA A 187 -12.87 -13.33 15.96
N LEU A 188 -12.81 -13.40 14.62
CA LEU A 188 -12.92 -14.67 13.90
C LEU A 188 -11.78 -15.67 14.19
N LEU A 189 -10.55 -15.19 14.46
CA LEU A 189 -9.44 -16.10 14.84
C LEU A 189 -9.67 -16.81 16.17
N ILE A 190 -10.49 -16.25 17.05
CA ILE A 190 -10.89 -16.87 18.31
C ILE A 190 -12.10 -17.78 18.10
N ARG A 191 -13.11 -17.32 17.35
CA ARG A 191 -14.40 -17.98 17.21
C ARG A 191 -14.39 -19.13 16.19
N ASP A 192 -13.65 -19.00 15.09
CA ASP A 192 -13.59 -19.94 13.98
C ASP A 192 -12.23 -20.65 13.91
N THR A 193 -12.09 -21.70 14.70
CA THR A 193 -10.87 -22.51 14.78
C THR A 193 -10.60 -23.28 13.50
N ALA A 194 -11.66 -23.70 12.76
CA ALA A 194 -11.54 -24.50 11.53
C ALA A 194 -10.88 -23.70 10.39
N HIS A 195 -11.14 -22.38 10.28
CA HIS A 195 -10.60 -21.54 9.22
C HIS A 195 -9.48 -20.62 9.73
N ARG A 196 -8.87 -20.90 10.87
CA ARG A 196 -7.86 -20.01 11.51
C ARG A 196 -6.69 -19.68 10.59
N VAL A 197 -6.16 -20.65 9.84
CA VAL A 197 -5.05 -20.40 8.90
C VAL A 197 -5.45 -19.42 7.79
N ALA A 198 -6.65 -19.59 7.22
CA ALA A 198 -7.16 -18.67 6.21
C ALA A 198 -7.38 -17.26 6.79
N ASN A 199 -7.98 -17.17 7.98
CA ASN A 199 -8.21 -15.90 8.68
C ASN A 199 -6.89 -15.21 9.07
N LYS A 200 -5.83 -15.95 9.43
CA LYS A 200 -4.48 -15.41 9.66
C LYS A 200 -3.90 -14.78 8.38
N GLN A 201 -4.09 -15.41 7.22
CA GLN A 201 -3.68 -14.83 5.93
C GLN A 201 -4.45 -13.55 5.57
N VAL A 202 -5.76 -13.53 5.83
CA VAL A 202 -6.60 -12.33 5.66
C VAL A 202 -6.10 -11.20 6.57
N LEU A 203 -5.81 -11.49 7.83
CA LEU A 203 -5.28 -10.53 8.80
C LEU A 203 -3.98 -9.89 8.29
N LEU A 204 -3.03 -10.70 7.79
CA LEU A 204 -1.77 -10.22 7.22
C LEU A 204 -1.98 -9.31 6.00
N SER A 205 -2.93 -9.67 5.13
CA SER A 205 -3.26 -8.86 3.96
C SER A 205 -3.89 -7.51 4.35
N LEU A 206 -4.76 -7.50 5.36
CA LEU A 206 -5.36 -6.29 5.91
C LEU A 206 -4.31 -5.39 6.56
N GLN A 207 -3.36 -5.97 7.31
CA GLN A 207 -2.26 -5.24 7.91
C GLN A 207 -1.38 -4.55 6.86
N SER A 208 -1.06 -5.25 5.77
CA SER A 208 -0.30 -4.66 4.66
C SER A 208 -1.05 -3.50 4.01
N SER A 209 -2.34 -3.67 3.74
CA SER A 209 -3.20 -2.63 3.16
C SER A 209 -3.33 -1.42 4.08
N LEU A 210 -3.51 -1.65 5.39
CA LEU A 210 -3.58 -0.59 6.40
C LEU A 210 -2.30 0.24 6.44
N ASN A 211 -1.14 -0.40 6.48
CA ASN A 211 0.14 0.30 6.49
C ASN A 211 0.29 1.19 5.25
N GLU A 212 -0.11 0.72 4.07
CA GLU A 212 -0.08 1.52 2.84
C GLU A 212 -1.00 2.75 2.93
N GLU A 213 -2.25 2.57 3.40
CA GLU A 213 -3.20 3.68 3.50
C GLU A 213 -2.81 4.67 4.61
N TYR A 214 -2.26 4.22 5.73
CA TYR A 214 -1.70 5.10 6.76
C TYR A 214 -0.53 5.94 6.26
N GLU A 215 0.35 5.40 5.41
CA GLU A 215 1.43 6.17 4.80
C GLU A 215 0.90 7.25 3.84
N LYS A 216 -0.11 6.91 3.02
CA LYS A 216 -0.76 7.89 2.13
C LYS A 216 -1.42 9.01 2.92
N LEU A 217 -2.19 8.67 3.95
CA LEU A 217 -2.88 9.65 4.81
C LEU A 217 -1.88 10.54 5.54
N ARG A 218 -0.83 9.95 6.12
CA ARG A 218 0.24 10.69 6.80
C ARG A 218 0.92 11.71 5.88
N ALA A 219 1.27 11.30 4.65
CA ALA A 219 1.89 12.18 3.67
C ALA A 219 1.01 13.38 3.33
N VAL A 220 -0.31 13.17 3.22
CA VAL A 220 -1.29 14.23 2.92
C VAL A 220 -1.45 15.19 4.10
N LEU A 221 -1.61 14.67 5.31
CA LEU A 221 -1.86 15.48 6.52
C LEU A 221 -0.65 16.35 6.89
N LEU A 222 0.58 15.82 6.79
CA LEU A 222 1.79 16.55 7.12
C LEU A 222 2.14 17.65 6.10
N ASP A 223 1.87 17.47 4.81
CA ASP A 223 2.07 18.51 3.80
C ASP A 223 1.08 19.66 3.94
N SER A 224 -0.17 19.35 4.22
CA SER A 224 -1.23 20.35 4.39
C SER A 224 -0.97 21.29 5.56
N ARG A 225 -0.28 20.81 6.58
CA ARG A 225 0.07 21.56 7.78
C ARG A 225 1.18 22.57 7.57
N SER A 226 2.16 22.27 6.73
CA SER A 226 3.31 23.15 6.44
C SER A 226 2.92 24.52 5.85
N LYS A 227 1.71 24.66 5.27
CA LYS A 227 1.27 25.83 4.52
C LYS A 227 0.07 26.57 5.08
N SER A 228 -0.70 25.93 5.94
CA SER A 228 -1.93 26.49 6.47
C SER A 228 -1.69 26.88 7.92
N GLY A 229 -1.72 28.18 8.23
CA GLY A 229 -1.87 28.64 9.60
C GLY A 229 -3.06 27.92 10.23
N LYS A 230 -2.95 27.60 11.52
CA LYS A 230 -3.89 26.92 12.44
C LYS A 230 -5.35 26.82 11.94
N THR A 231 -5.67 25.94 10.98
CA THR A 231 -7.06 25.60 10.71
C THR A 231 -7.45 24.43 11.61
N ASN A 232 -8.38 24.65 12.54
CA ASN A 232 -8.91 23.67 13.50
C ASN A 232 -9.27 22.32 12.84
N TYR A 233 -9.64 22.33 11.56
CA TYR A 233 -10.06 21.13 10.84
C TYR A 233 -8.92 20.15 10.53
N LEU A 234 -7.77 20.62 10.02
CA LEU A 234 -6.62 19.76 9.71
C LEU A 234 -5.98 19.21 11.00
N GLN A 235 -5.98 20.02 12.05
CA GLN A 235 -5.55 19.58 13.38
C GLN A 235 -6.43 18.44 13.88
N ARG A 236 -7.75 18.56 13.71
CA ARG A 236 -8.72 17.52 14.07
C ARG A 236 -8.48 16.21 13.31
N GLN A 237 -8.31 16.26 11.98
CA GLN A 237 -8.01 15.06 11.19
C GLN A 237 -6.70 14.40 11.63
N PHE A 238 -5.69 15.20 11.99
CA PHE A 238 -4.42 14.70 12.46
C PHE A 238 -4.53 14.03 13.84
N LEU A 239 -5.33 14.59 14.74
CA LEU A 239 -5.60 13.96 16.05
C LEU A 239 -6.34 12.64 15.89
N ILE A 240 -7.38 12.59 15.06
CA ILE A 240 -8.07 11.33 14.74
C ILE A 240 -7.09 10.31 14.14
N PHE A 241 -6.21 10.75 13.25
CA PHE A 241 -5.18 9.88 12.67
C PHE A 241 -4.25 9.28 13.74
N ILE A 242 -3.83 10.05 14.73
CA ILE A 242 -2.99 9.55 15.83
C ILE A 242 -3.73 8.47 16.62
N GLU A 243 -4.96 8.74 17.05
CA GLU A 243 -5.79 7.77 17.79
C GLU A 243 -6.04 6.50 16.97
N MET A 244 -6.27 6.63 15.66
CA MET A 244 -6.44 5.48 14.77
C MET A 244 -5.17 4.63 14.64
N VAL A 245 -4.00 5.26 14.64
CA VAL A 245 -2.71 4.55 14.68
C VAL A 245 -2.58 3.80 16.00
N ASP A 246 -2.92 4.42 17.13
CA ASP A 246 -2.84 3.80 18.46
C ASP A 246 -3.84 2.63 18.59
N ILE A 247 -5.08 2.75 18.05
CA ILE A 247 -6.04 1.64 17.95
C ILE A 247 -5.46 0.46 17.17
N PHE A 248 -4.86 0.75 16.02
CA PHE A 248 -4.29 -0.29 15.16
C PHE A 248 -3.07 -0.96 15.79
N GLU A 249 -2.19 -0.18 16.43
CA GLU A 249 -1.04 -0.70 17.14
C GLU A 249 -1.42 -1.64 18.27
N LEU A 250 -2.40 -1.22 19.07
CA LEU A 250 -2.94 -2.05 20.12
C LEU A 250 -3.60 -3.31 19.52
N ALA A 251 -4.28 -3.19 18.35
CA ALA A 251 -4.84 -4.33 17.65
C ALA A 251 -3.78 -5.33 17.17
N ILE A 252 -2.59 -4.90 16.80
CA ILE A 252 -1.47 -5.79 16.41
C ILE A 252 -0.80 -6.40 17.65
N ALA A 253 -0.59 -5.60 18.68
CA ALA A 253 0.00 -6.01 19.95
C ALA A 253 -0.96 -6.92 20.74
N ASN A 254 -1.33 -8.06 20.16
CA ASN A 254 -2.21 -8.99 20.85
C ASN A 254 -1.42 -9.97 21.72
N PRO A 255 -1.68 -10.01 23.01
CA PRO A 255 -0.98 -10.88 23.92
C PRO A 255 -1.47 -12.33 23.92
N ILE A 256 -2.36 -12.71 22.99
CA ILE A 256 -3.07 -13.99 23.09
C ILE A 256 -2.39 -15.05 22.20
N PRO A 257 -1.72 -16.06 22.79
CA PRO A 257 -1.38 -17.28 22.09
C PRO A 257 -2.67 -18.06 21.82
N TYR A 258 -3.05 -18.22 20.54
CA TYR A 258 -4.32 -18.87 20.16
C TYR A 258 -4.42 -20.31 20.67
N GLU A 259 -3.32 -21.02 20.82
CA GLU A 259 -3.26 -22.37 21.40
C GLU A 259 -3.72 -22.39 22.87
N LYS A 260 -3.34 -21.37 23.65
CA LYS A 260 -3.81 -21.22 25.03
C LYS A 260 -5.28 -20.79 25.09
N VAL A 261 -5.73 -19.97 24.13
CA VAL A 261 -7.15 -19.60 24.01
C VAL A 261 -8.02 -20.83 23.85
N ASP A 262 -7.64 -21.77 22.98
CA ASP A 262 -8.43 -22.98 22.76
C ASP A 262 -8.61 -23.81 24.03
N LYS A 263 -7.53 -23.98 24.78
CA LYS A 263 -7.55 -24.70 26.05
C LYS A 263 -8.47 -24.05 27.11
N TYR A 264 -8.49 -22.71 27.16
CA TYR A 264 -9.29 -21.99 28.15
C TYR A 264 -10.71 -21.70 27.65
N ALA A 265 -10.93 -21.61 26.32
CA ALA A 265 -12.25 -21.39 25.76
C ALA A 265 -13.20 -22.59 25.99
N GLU A 266 -12.68 -23.81 26.14
CA GLU A 266 -13.47 -24.97 26.55
C GLU A 266 -14.04 -24.82 27.97
N LYS A 267 -13.32 -24.12 28.87
CA LYS A 267 -13.69 -23.93 30.28
C LYS A 267 -14.58 -22.68 30.47
N ASP A 268 -14.20 -21.57 29.83
CA ASP A 268 -14.82 -20.25 30.01
C ASP A 268 -15.42 -19.70 28.71
N ALA A 269 -16.18 -20.52 27.97
CA ALA A 269 -16.76 -20.18 26.68
C ALA A 269 -17.53 -18.86 26.67
N VAL A 270 -18.27 -18.55 27.75
CA VAL A 270 -19.05 -17.31 27.89
C VAL A 270 -18.17 -16.05 27.88
N PHE A 271 -16.99 -16.12 28.51
CA PHE A 271 -16.05 -14.98 28.50
C PHE A 271 -15.52 -14.71 27.09
N PHE A 272 -15.09 -15.76 26.37
CA PHE A 272 -14.56 -15.59 25.02
C PHE A 272 -15.64 -15.18 24.01
N GLU A 273 -16.87 -15.62 24.18
CA GLU A 273 -18.01 -15.14 23.40
C GLU A 273 -18.24 -13.63 23.62
N LYS A 274 -18.31 -13.18 24.86
CA LYS A 274 -18.44 -11.74 25.20
C LYS A 274 -17.27 -10.92 24.68
N TYR A 275 -16.04 -11.46 24.74
CA TYR A 275 -14.85 -10.80 24.18
C TYR A 275 -14.97 -10.59 22.67
N THR A 276 -15.36 -11.62 21.94
CA THR A 276 -15.51 -11.52 20.46
C THR A 276 -16.63 -10.57 20.08
N HIS A 277 -17.78 -10.61 20.77
CA HIS A 277 -18.87 -9.66 20.56
C HIS A 277 -18.46 -8.22 20.86
N PHE A 278 -17.63 -8.00 21.87
CA PHE A 278 -17.14 -6.67 22.17
C PHE A 278 -16.20 -6.13 21.08
N LEU A 279 -15.30 -6.96 20.53
CA LEU A 279 -14.48 -6.59 19.36
C LEU A 279 -15.34 -6.29 18.13
N GLU A 280 -16.41 -7.03 17.90
CA GLU A 280 -17.36 -6.78 16.81
C GLU A 280 -18.06 -5.43 17.01
N GLU A 281 -18.47 -5.07 18.22
CA GLU A 281 -19.10 -3.78 18.53
C GLU A 281 -18.13 -2.61 18.27
N ILE A 282 -16.88 -2.70 18.75
CA ILE A 282 -15.84 -1.72 18.44
C ILE A 282 -15.70 -1.53 16.92
N SER A 283 -15.67 -2.65 16.19
CA SER A 283 -15.58 -2.63 14.73
C SER A 283 -16.78 -1.93 14.08
N GLN A 284 -18.01 -2.21 14.53
CA GLN A 284 -19.22 -1.56 14.01
C GLN A 284 -19.22 -0.05 14.25
N ILE A 285 -18.71 0.40 15.40
CA ILE A 285 -18.58 1.83 15.70
C ILE A 285 -17.58 2.48 14.76
N LEU A 286 -16.43 1.84 14.53
CA LEU A 286 -15.45 2.35 13.56
C LEU A 286 -16.01 2.43 12.14
N LEU A 287 -16.84 1.46 11.71
CA LEU A 287 -17.51 1.50 10.41
C LEU A 287 -18.50 2.68 10.32
N LYS A 288 -19.31 2.92 11.37
CA LYS A 288 -20.21 4.07 11.44
C LYS A 288 -19.45 5.41 11.41
N MET A 289 -18.28 5.48 12.08
CA MET A 289 -17.39 6.65 12.02
C MET A 289 -16.83 6.86 10.61
N ALA A 290 -16.42 5.78 9.94
CA ALA A 290 -15.93 5.82 8.57
C ALA A 290 -17.00 6.31 7.59
N GLU A 291 -18.23 5.82 7.73
CA GLU A 291 -19.40 6.24 6.93
C GLU A 291 -19.69 7.74 7.12
N TYR A 292 -19.71 8.20 8.37
CA TYR A 292 -19.97 9.62 8.69
C TYR A 292 -18.94 10.56 8.02
N ILE A 293 -17.64 10.19 8.04
CA ILE A 293 -16.59 10.97 7.37
C ILE A 293 -16.74 10.89 5.85
N GLY A 294 -16.96 9.68 5.32
CA GLY A 294 -17.04 9.42 3.88
C GLY A 294 -18.23 10.09 3.21
N GLU A 295 -19.40 10.10 3.88
CA GLU A 295 -20.63 10.71 3.37
C GLU A 295 -20.71 12.23 3.61
N ARG A 296 -19.75 12.81 4.31
CA ARG A 296 -19.74 14.26 4.64
C ARG A 296 -21.03 14.75 5.28
N LYS A 297 -21.64 13.93 6.14
CA LYS A 297 -22.85 14.33 6.86
C LYS A 297 -22.60 15.63 7.62
N LYS A 298 -23.35 16.69 7.27
CA LYS A 298 -23.33 17.96 7.97
C LYS A 298 -24.24 17.82 9.20
N GLY A 299 -23.65 17.82 10.39
CA GLY A 299 -24.38 17.74 11.65
C GLY A 299 -23.45 17.42 12.80
N SER A 300 -23.95 17.47 14.04
CA SER A 300 -23.20 16.95 15.18
C SER A 300 -23.05 15.45 15.03
N PHE A 301 -21.84 14.96 15.29
CA PHE A 301 -21.56 13.53 15.30
C PHE A 301 -22.29 12.90 16.51
N SER A 302 -23.37 12.19 16.26
CA SER A 302 -24.23 11.61 17.32
C SER A 302 -24.17 10.08 17.34
N ILE A 303 -22.98 9.48 17.19
CA ILE A 303 -22.86 8.05 17.44
C ILE A 303 -22.88 7.85 18.95
N SER A 304 -23.93 7.18 19.43
CA SER A 304 -24.02 6.77 20.83
C SER A 304 -23.01 5.66 21.12
N LEU A 305 -22.14 5.87 22.09
CA LEU A 305 -21.28 4.82 22.63
C LEU A 305 -22.00 4.01 23.73
N LYS A 306 -23.30 4.20 23.92
CA LYS A 306 -24.06 3.55 24.99
C LYS A 306 -23.95 2.03 24.90
N SER A 307 -24.12 1.47 23.69
CA SER A 307 -23.99 0.02 23.46
C SER A 307 -22.57 -0.49 23.76
N LEU A 308 -21.53 0.28 23.46
CA LEU A 308 -20.15 -0.07 23.77
C LEU A 308 -19.90 -0.09 25.29
N LEU A 309 -20.40 0.92 26.01
CA LEU A 309 -20.28 0.99 27.45
C LEU A 309 -21.07 -0.13 28.16
N GLU A 310 -22.27 -0.45 27.66
CA GLU A 310 -23.06 -1.59 28.16
C GLU A 310 -22.29 -2.91 27.97
N LYS A 311 -21.72 -3.14 26.79
CA LYS A 311 -20.89 -4.32 26.51
C LYS A 311 -19.61 -4.33 27.36
N GLN A 312 -19.00 -3.19 27.62
CA GLN A 312 -17.85 -3.08 28.53
C GLN A 312 -18.24 -3.49 29.96
N LEU A 313 -19.39 -3.09 30.44
CA LEU A 313 -19.91 -3.46 31.76
C LEU A 313 -20.23 -4.96 31.83
N GLU A 314 -20.90 -5.53 30.82
CA GLU A 314 -21.15 -6.98 30.73
C GLU A 314 -19.85 -7.79 30.74
N PHE A 315 -18.84 -7.33 29.99
CA PHE A 315 -17.54 -7.97 29.93
C PHE A 315 -16.77 -7.85 31.24
N LYS A 316 -16.85 -6.69 31.91
CA LYS A 316 -16.27 -6.47 33.25
C LYS A 316 -16.91 -7.40 34.30
N GLN A 317 -18.23 -7.57 34.26
CA GLN A 317 -18.92 -8.49 35.17
C GLN A 317 -18.49 -9.94 34.93
N ALA A 318 -18.35 -10.37 33.68
CA ALA A 318 -17.85 -11.70 33.35
C ALA A 318 -16.39 -11.91 33.84
N TYR A 319 -15.55 -10.89 33.70
CA TYR A 319 -14.18 -10.94 34.27
C TYR A 319 -14.17 -11.06 35.79
N ILE A 320 -14.98 -10.26 36.49
CA ILE A 320 -15.06 -10.27 37.97
C ILE A 320 -15.57 -11.62 38.48
N SER A 321 -16.58 -12.23 37.86
CA SER A 321 -17.11 -13.54 38.27
C SER A 321 -16.06 -14.65 38.22
N ILE A 322 -15.22 -14.67 37.18
CA ILE A 322 -14.14 -15.65 37.05
C ILE A 322 -12.97 -15.34 38.01
N SER A 323 -12.68 -14.06 38.23
CA SER A 323 -11.57 -13.61 39.09
C SER A 323 -11.81 -13.93 40.59
N GLN A 324 -13.06 -14.16 41.02
CA GLN A 324 -13.40 -14.48 42.41
C GLN A 324 -13.29 -15.99 42.74
N GLU A 325 -13.18 -16.86 41.76
CA GLU A 325 -13.30 -18.32 41.92
C GLU A 325 -11.99 -19.04 42.28
N GLY A 326 -10.82 -18.40 42.38
CA GLY A 326 -9.67 -19.22 42.64
C GLY A 326 -8.30 -18.58 42.76
N SER A 327 -7.32 -19.43 43.10
CA SER A 327 -5.89 -19.13 43.12
C SER A 327 -5.38 -18.54 41.83
N PHE A 328 -4.47 -17.59 41.93
CA PHE A 328 -3.77 -16.96 40.80
C PHE A 328 -3.24 -18.00 39.79
N SER A 329 -3.94 -18.13 38.65
CA SER A 329 -3.56 -19.04 37.56
C SER A 329 -3.11 -18.25 36.33
N GLU A 330 -2.34 -18.91 35.47
CA GLU A 330 -1.96 -18.38 34.16
C GLU A 330 -3.18 -17.92 33.35
N GLU A 331 -4.29 -18.61 33.52
CA GLU A 331 -5.59 -18.32 32.91
C GLU A 331 -6.12 -16.95 33.35
N GLN A 332 -6.16 -16.66 34.64
CA GLN A 332 -6.63 -15.38 35.18
C GLN A 332 -5.80 -14.22 34.62
N MET A 333 -4.50 -14.39 34.53
CA MET A 333 -3.60 -13.39 33.96
C MET A 333 -3.89 -13.13 32.47
N LEU A 334 -4.22 -14.18 31.67
CA LEU A 334 -4.63 -14.02 30.28
C LEU A 334 -5.94 -13.24 30.17
N LEU A 335 -6.94 -13.59 31.00
CA LEU A 335 -8.24 -12.92 31.03
C LEU A 335 -8.11 -11.44 31.46
N GLU A 336 -7.27 -11.14 32.43
CA GLU A 336 -6.96 -9.76 32.86
C GLU A 336 -6.37 -8.93 31.71
N LYS A 337 -5.41 -9.49 30.97
CA LYS A 337 -4.81 -8.80 29.81
C LYS A 337 -5.83 -8.55 28.70
N MET A 338 -6.71 -9.52 28.45
CA MET A 338 -7.79 -9.35 27.47
C MET A 338 -8.73 -8.23 27.92
N TYR A 339 -9.03 -8.13 29.22
CA TYR A 339 -9.83 -7.05 29.78
C TYR A 339 -9.14 -5.68 29.59
N HIS A 340 -7.88 -5.55 29.99
CA HIS A 340 -7.13 -4.29 29.86
C HIS A 340 -6.96 -3.88 28.40
N TYR A 341 -6.75 -4.85 27.50
CA TYR A 341 -6.69 -4.60 26.04
C TYR A 341 -7.99 -3.95 25.54
N LEU A 342 -9.15 -4.53 25.87
CA LEU A 342 -10.44 -3.98 25.44
C LEU A 342 -10.76 -2.63 26.10
N ALA A 343 -10.43 -2.46 27.38
CA ALA A 343 -10.61 -1.18 28.08
C ALA A 343 -9.81 -0.06 27.41
N LYS A 344 -8.57 -0.32 26.99
CA LYS A 344 -7.72 0.63 26.29
C LYS A 344 -8.22 0.92 24.87
N GLN A 345 -8.71 -0.10 24.16
CA GLN A 345 -9.36 0.10 22.84
C GLN A 345 -10.59 1.01 22.98
N THR A 346 -11.42 0.77 23.99
CA THR A 346 -12.61 1.60 24.26
C THR A 346 -12.23 3.05 24.55
N GLN A 347 -11.17 3.27 25.34
CA GLN A 347 -10.68 4.61 25.63
C GLN A 347 -10.24 5.35 24.37
N ASN A 348 -9.51 4.69 23.47
CA ASN A 348 -9.10 5.28 22.20
C ASN A 348 -10.32 5.62 21.31
N ILE A 349 -11.33 4.75 21.24
CA ILE A 349 -12.59 5.04 20.52
C ILE A 349 -13.31 6.26 21.13
N TYR A 350 -13.34 6.35 22.47
CA TYR A 350 -13.92 7.50 23.16
C TYR A 350 -13.16 8.78 22.82
N ASN A 351 -11.83 8.75 22.80
CA ASN A 351 -11.01 9.89 22.40
C ASN A 351 -11.33 10.33 20.97
N VAL A 352 -11.45 9.39 20.01
CA VAL A 352 -11.87 9.69 18.64
C VAL A 352 -13.23 10.40 18.63
N GLN A 353 -14.21 9.91 19.39
CA GLN A 353 -15.53 10.56 19.50
C GLN A 353 -15.44 11.97 20.08
N GLN A 354 -14.65 12.18 21.13
CA GLN A 354 -14.44 13.51 21.71
C GLN A 354 -13.84 14.50 20.69
N ILE A 355 -12.88 14.03 19.89
CA ILE A 355 -12.31 14.85 18.81
C ILE A 355 -13.38 15.18 17.76
N PHE A 356 -14.27 14.24 17.43
CA PHE A 356 -15.40 14.48 16.53
C PHE A 356 -16.37 15.55 17.06
N ASN A 357 -16.64 15.57 18.36
CA ASN A 357 -17.55 16.49 18.99
C ASN A 357 -16.95 17.85 19.39
N ASN A 358 -15.69 18.12 19.02
CA ASN A 358 -14.93 19.32 19.38
C ASN A 358 -14.73 19.53 20.90
N TYR A 359 -14.88 18.49 21.73
CA TYR A 359 -14.63 18.55 23.18
C TYR A 359 -13.16 18.40 23.56
N TYR A 360 -12.24 18.31 22.57
CA TYR A 360 -10.83 18.16 22.85
C TYR A 360 -10.19 19.51 23.14
N THR A 361 -9.96 19.78 24.43
CA THR A 361 -9.39 21.04 24.93
C THR A 361 -7.87 21.01 25.10
N GLN A 362 -7.22 19.86 24.92
CA GLN A 362 -5.76 19.81 24.95
C GLN A 362 -5.19 20.53 23.75
N GLU A 363 -4.58 21.69 24.02
CA GLU A 363 -3.52 22.23 23.14
C GLU A 363 -2.42 21.16 23.09
N VAL A 364 -2.49 20.26 22.12
CA VAL A 364 -1.33 19.46 21.79
C VAL A 364 -0.29 20.44 21.34
N SER A 365 0.63 20.79 22.24
CA SER A 365 1.75 21.67 21.94
C SER A 365 2.63 20.88 20.96
N PHE A 366 2.39 21.12 19.69
CA PHE A 366 3.17 20.58 18.59
C PHE A 366 4.56 21.24 18.53
N ARG A 367 5.27 21.25 19.66
CA ARG A 367 6.56 21.92 19.83
C ARG A 367 7.66 21.36 18.93
N ASP A 368 7.47 20.20 18.29
CA ASP A 368 8.55 19.59 17.52
C ASP A 368 8.13 19.22 16.07
N GLU A 369 7.99 20.25 15.22
CA GLU A 369 7.75 20.08 13.78
C GLU A 369 8.85 19.23 13.10
N LYS A 370 10.09 19.30 13.58
CA LYS A 370 11.22 18.52 13.05
C LYS A 370 11.07 17.04 13.34
N SER A 371 10.53 16.69 14.51
CA SER A 371 10.26 15.31 14.93
C SER A 371 9.23 14.63 14.00
N TYR A 372 8.14 15.32 13.68
CA TYR A 372 7.09 14.74 12.83
C TYR A 372 7.51 14.60 11.36
N ARG A 373 8.43 15.42 10.85
CA ARG A 373 9.00 15.23 9.50
C ARG A 373 9.79 13.92 9.35
N ARG A 374 10.30 13.34 10.44
CA ARG A 374 10.97 12.03 10.44
C ARG A 374 10.00 10.86 10.18
N PHE A 375 8.69 11.09 10.38
CA PHE A 375 7.67 10.11 10.06
C PHE A 375 7.33 10.04 8.57
N VAL A 376 7.67 11.03 7.77
CA VAL A 376 7.54 10.95 6.32
C VAL A 376 8.79 10.25 5.79
N SER A 377 8.60 9.14 5.09
CA SER A 377 9.67 8.61 4.25
C SER A 377 9.98 9.69 3.21
N ALA A 378 11.12 10.36 3.35
CA ALA A 378 11.56 11.31 2.35
C ALA A 378 11.74 10.53 1.05
N ASP A 379 10.92 10.86 0.04
CA ASP A 379 11.16 10.41 -1.31
C ASP A 379 12.55 10.89 -1.71
N ASN A 380 13.52 10.00 -1.67
CA ASN A 380 14.92 10.37 -1.91
C ASN A 380 15.17 10.34 -3.44
N TYR A 381 14.97 11.49 -4.08
CA TYR A 381 15.26 11.72 -5.51
C TYR A 381 16.73 12.00 -5.80
N SER A 382 17.66 11.41 -5.03
CA SER A 382 19.09 11.60 -5.20
C SER A 382 19.61 10.95 -6.49
N ILE A 383 20.42 11.69 -7.25
CA ILE A 383 21.13 11.17 -8.44
C ILE A 383 22.08 10.03 -8.04
N LYS A 384 22.65 10.08 -6.83
CA LYS A 384 23.47 9.00 -6.29
C LYS A 384 22.73 7.65 -6.28
N ARG A 385 21.44 7.64 -5.95
CA ARG A 385 20.61 6.43 -5.98
C ARG A 385 20.47 5.85 -7.40
N LEU A 386 20.43 6.68 -8.45
CA LEU A 386 20.48 6.19 -9.83
C LEU A 386 21.83 5.52 -10.11
N ALA A 387 22.95 6.16 -9.74
CA ALA A 387 24.27 5.60 -9.95
C ALA A 387 24.47 4.26 -9.20
N ASP A 388 24.05 4.19 -7.93
CA ASP A 388 24.17 2.99 -7.09
C ASP A 388 23.39 1.77 -7.65
N HIS A 389 22.31 2.02 -8.40
CA HIS A 389 21.47 0.96 -8.99
C HIS A 389 21.76 0.74 -10.48
N PHE A 390 22.76 1.41 -11.07
CA PHE A 390 23.13 1.23 -12.47
C PHE A 390 23.98 -0.03 -12.64
N SER A 391 23.37 -1.17 -12.42
CA SER A 391 24.00 -2.48 -12.54
C SER A 391 22.99 -3.56 -12.92
N PHE A 392 23.46 -4.65 -13.54
CA PHE A 392 22.62 -5.82 -13.85
C PHE A 392 22.02 -6.52 -12.61
N GLN A 393 22.53 -6.25 -11.42
CA GLN A 393 21.95 -6.76 -10.19
C GLN A 393 20.61 -6.05 -9.86
N SER A 394 20.44 -4.80 -10.30
CA SER A 394 19.22 -4.03 -10.09
C SER A 394 18.06 -4.55 -10.93
N SER A 395 16.93 -4.87 -10.31
CA SER A 395 15.69 -5.24 -11.01
C SER A 395 15.14 -4.10 -11.87
N PHE A 396 15.37 -2.85 -11.47
CA PHE A 396 14.95 -1.66 -12.22
C PHE A 396 15.78 -1.46 -13.48
N PHE A 397 17.09 -1.66 -13.40
CA PHE A 397 17.97 -1.61 -14.57
C PHE A 397 17.59 -2.68 -15.60
N ARG A 398 17.44 -3.95 -15.15
CA ARG A 398 17.02 -5.04 -16.02
C ARG A 398 15.65 -4.79 -16.65
N HIS A 399 14.72 -4.19 -15.91
CA HIS A 399 13.41 -3.81 -16.43
C HIS A 399 13.50 -2.73 -17.51
N ALA A 400 14.28 -1.67 -17.27
CA ALA A 400 14.47 -0.58 -18.22
C ALA A 400 15.12 -1.08 -19.52
N LEU A 401 16.15 -1.91 -19.42
CA LEU A 401 16.81 -2.52 -20.59
C LEU A 401 15.86 -3.43 -21.35
N ARG A 402 15.10 -4.27 -20.65
CA ARG A 402 14.11 -5.16 -21.24
C ARG A 402 13.03 -4.37 -22.00
N LEU A 403 12.51 -3.31 -21.39
CA LEU A 403 11.48 -2.47 -22.01
C LEU A 403 12.00 -1.79 -23.26
N ALA A 404 13.25 -1.28 -23.25
CA ALA A 404 13.90 -0.69 -24.43
C ALA A 404 14.05 -1.70 -25.57
N ILE A 405 14.52 -2.92 -25.27
CA ILE A 405 14.65 -4.01 -26.27
C ILE A 405 13.28 -4.37 -26.85
N VAL A 406 12.25 -4.55 -25.99
CA VAL A 406 10.91 -4.92 -26.42
C VAL A 406 10.26 -3.81 -27.25
N THR A 407 10.56 -2.54 -26.98
CA THR A 407 10.12 -1.41 -27.82
C THR A 407 10.63 -1.53 -29.24
N VAL A 408 11.92 -1.80 -29.40
CA VAL A 408 12.53 -1.98 -30.74
C VAL A 408 11.96 -3.21 -31.44
N ILE A 409 11.90 -4.35 -30.76
CA ILE A 409 11.34 -5.60 -31.32
C ILE A 409 9.87 -5.41 -31.69
N GLY A 410 9.06 -4.80 -30.83
CA GLY A 410 7.64 -4.56 -31.08
C GLY A 410 7.40 -3.64 -32.26
N TYR A 411 8.25 -2.62 -32.47
CA TYR A 411 8.21 -1.76 -33.63
C TYR A 411 8.53 -2.56 -34.92
N LEU A 412 9.63 -3.32 -34.90
CA LEU A 412 10.05 -4.14 -36.04
C LEU A 412 9.05 -5.24 -36.42
N ILE A 413 8.41 -5.86 -35.43
CA ILE A 413 7.31 -6.81 -35.65
C ILE A 413 6.14 -6.11 -36.35
N GLY A 414 5.73 -4.95 -35.84
CA GLY A 414 4.64 -4.17 -36.44
C GLY A 414 4.92 -3.77 -37.88
N ASP A 415 6.14 -3.38 -38.20
CA ASP A 415 6.59 -3.02 -39.52
C ASP A 415 6.67 -4.24 -40.45
N ALA A 416 7.32 -5.32 -40.03
CA ALA A 416 7.52 -6.54 -40.81
C ALA A 416 6.21 -7.25 -41.17
N PHE A 417 5.27 -7.32 -40.22
CA PHE A 417 3.95 -7.94 -40.46
C PHE A 417 2.93 -6.99 -41.05
N LYS A 418 3.31 -5.75 -41.37
CA LYS A 418 2.44 -4.68 -41.90
C LYS A 418 1.12 -4.57 -41.12
N VAL A 419 1.24 -4.67 -39.78
CA VAL A 419 0.08 -4.50 -38.88
C VAL A 419 -0.49 -3.11 -39.08
N GLN A 420 -1.80 -2.98 -39.28
CA GLN A 420 -2.42 -1.67 -39.59
C GLN A 420 -2.13 -0.60 -38.51
N ASN A 421 -1.93 -1.01 -37.28
CA ASN A 421 -1.72 -0.10 -36.16
C ASN A 421 -0.61 -0.59 -35.22
N PRO A 422 0.68 -0.64 -35.65
CA PRO A 422 1.78 -1.20 -34.85
C PRO A 422 1.99 -0.48 -33.52
N HIS A 423 1.63 0.78 -33.42
CA HIS A 423 1.69 1.58 -32.22
C HIS A 423 0.81 1.05 -31.06
N TRP A 424 -0.29 0.33 -31.36
CA TRP A 424 -1.15 -0.25 -30.33
C TRP A 424 -0.49 -1.40 -29.58
N ILE A 425 0.35 -2.18 -30.25
CA ILE A 425 1.15 -3.23 -29.62
C ILE A 425 2.06 -2.61 -28.56
N LEU A 426 2.79 -1.54 -28.93
CA LEU A 426 3.71 -0.85 -28.04
C LEU A 426 2.99 -0.20 -26.85
N PHE A 427 1.86 0.49 -27.07
CA PHE A 427 1.02 1.01 -25.99
C PHE A 427 0.64 -0.07 -24.98
N THR A 428 0.24 -1.22 -25.47
CA THR A 428 -0.18 -2.32 -24.61
C THR A 428 1.00 -2.90 -23.84
N VAL A 429 2.17 -3.05 -24.49
CA VAL A 429 3.43 -3.47 -23.84
C VAL A 429 3.77 -2.54 -22.67
N TYR A 430 3.72 -1.22 -22.87
CA TYR A 430 4.06 -0.24 -21.82
C TYR A 430 3.08 -0.25 -20.64
N VAL A 431 1.81 -0.52 -20.89
CA VAL A 431 0.80 -0.68 -19.83
C VAL A 431 1.03 -1.95 -19.02
N ILE A 432 1.42 -3.04 -19.68
CA ILE A 432 1.50 -4.38 -19.11
C ILE A 432 2.83 -4.60 -18.38
N MET A 433 3.97 -4.27 -19.01
CA MET A 433 5.29 -4.61 -18.48
C MET A 433 5.58 -3.92 -17.14
N ARG A 434 6.04 -4.71 -16.18
CA ARG A 434 6.45 -4.29 -14.84
C ARG A 434 7.80 -4.93 -14.49
N PRO A 435 8.53 -4.41 -13.48
CA PRO A 435 9.84 -4.96 -13.09
C PRO A 435 9.85 -6.46 -12.78
N GLY A 436 8.76 -7.02 -12.20
CA GLY A 436 8.63 -8.43 -11.84
C GLY A 436 7.75 -9.22 -12.79
N TYR A 437 8.05 -10.52 -12.95
CA TYR A 437 7.26 -11.44 -13.79
C TYR A 437 5.80 -11.55 -13.33
N GLY A 438 5.57 -11.80 -12.05
CA GLY A 438 4.22 -11.98 -11.50
C GLY A 438 3.33 -10.74 -11.70
N LEU A 439 3.89 -9.54 -11.47
CA LEU A 439 3.17 -8.29 -11.69
C LEU A 439 2.83 -8.09 -13.18
N THR A 440 3.76 -8.44 -14.08
CA THR A 440 3.52 -8.36 -15.54
C THR A 440 2.43 -9.34 -15.94
N LEU A 441 2.49 -10.60 -15.48
CA LEU A 441 1.48 -11.61 -15.82
C LEU A 441 0.08 -11.21 -15.33
N LYS A 442 -0.04 -10.69 -14.11
CA LYS A 442 -1.31 -10.18 -13.57
C LYS A 442 -1.85 -9.04 -14.41
N ARG A 443 -1.01 -8.02 -14.70
CA ARG A 443 -1.39 -6.88 -15.55
C ARG A 443 -1.77 -7.30 -16.97
N SER A 444 -1.07 -8.30 -17.53
CA SER A 444 -1.36 -8.86 -18.85
C SER A 444 -2.74 -9.50 -18.89
N LYS A 445 -3.06 -10.34 -17.89
CA LYS A 445 -4.39 -10.97 -17.75
C LYS A 445 -5.49 -9.93 -17.57
N ASP A 446 -5.29 -8.97 -16.67
CA ASP A 446 -6.25 -7.90 -16.40
C ASP A 446 -6.52 -7.08 -17.68
N ARG A 447 -5.46 -6.76 -18.45
CA ARG A 447 -5.58 -6.01 -19.71
C ARG A 447 -6.26 -6.83 -20.80
N ALA A 448 -5.89 -8.09 -20.99
CA ALA A 448 -6.48 -8.96 -22.00
C ALA A 448 -7.98 -9.16 -21.74
N LEU A 449 -8.36 -9.51 -20.49
CA LEU A 449 -9.77 -9.65 -20.11
C LEU A 449 -10.53 -8.33 -20.27
N GLY A 450 -9.97 -7.23 -19.81
CA GLY A 450 -10.59 -5.91 -19.93
C GLY A 450 -10.77 -5.49 -21.39
N THR A 451 -9.78 -5.80 -22.24
CA THR A 451 -9.89 -5.51 -23.70
C THR A 451 -10.94 -6.39 -24.37
N LEU A 452 -10.98 -7.69 -24.07
CA LEU A 452 -11.98 -8.60 -24.63
C LEU A 452 -13.41 -8.21 -24.25
N ILE A 453 -13.65 -7.92 -22.98
CA ILE A 453 -14.97 -7.51 -22.50
C ILE A 453 -15.35 -6.12 -23.06
N GLY A 454 -14.45 -5.13 -22.99
CA GLY A 454 -14.70 -3.78 -23.50
C GLY A 454 -14.89 -3.73 -25.01
N ALA A 455 -14.11 -4.49 -25.76
CA ALA A 455 -14.27 -4.66 -27.19
C ALA A 455 -15.58 -5.38 -27.55
N GLY A 456 -15.98 -6.38 -26.77
CA GLY A 456 -17.27 -7.06 -26.90
C GLY A 456 -18.46 -6.12 -26.71
N PHE A 457 -18.43 -5.24 -25.72
CA PHE A 457 -19.46 -4.21 -25.53
C PHE A 457 -19.47 -3.20 -26.68
N ALA A 458 -18.31 -2.74 -27.14
CA ALA A 458 -18.21 -1.85 -28.29
C ALA A 458 -18.75 -2.49 -29.56
N PHE A 459 -18.37 -3.75 -29.81
CA PHE A 459 -18.86 -4.53 -30.93
C PHE A 459 -20.39 -4.67 -30.89
N ALA A 460 -20.93 -5.07 -29.75
CA ALA A 460 -22.38 -5.22 -29.59
C ALA A 460 -23.11 -3.90 -29.85
N LEU A 461 -22.59 -2.78 -29.34
CA LEU A 461 -23.19 -1.46 -29.56
C LEU A 461 -23.16 -1.07 -31.05
N VAL A 462 -21.99 -1.23 -31.69
CA VAL A 462 -21.84 -0.94 -33.13
C VAL A 462 -22.77 -1.84 -33.94
N TYR A 463 -22.80 -3.14 -33.65
CA TYR A 463 -23.66 -4.08 -34.36
C TYR A 463 -25.15 -3.75 -34.21
N ILE A 464 -25.59 -3.45 -32.99
CA ILE A 464 -27.01 -3.08 -32.74
C ILE A 464 -27.37 -1.80 -33.47
N CYS A 465 -26.53 -0.77 -33.40
CA CYS A 465 -26.85 0.52 -34.05
C CYS A 465 -26.86 0.43 -35.58
N GLN A 466 -25.90 -0.28 -36.18
CA GLN A 466 -25.74 -0.32 -37.62
C GLN A 466 -26.55 -1.42 -38.33
N PHE A 467 -26.61 -2.63 -37.71
CA PHE A 467 -27.18 -3.81 -38.39
C PHE A 467 -28.54 -4.27 -37.84
N VAL A 468 -28.87 -3.95 -36.60
CA VAL A 468 -30.17 -4.32 -36.00
C VAL A 468 -31.18 -3.16 -36.14
N LEU A 469 -30.76 -1.97 -35.73
CA LEU A 469 -31.62 -0.78 -35.71
C LEU A 469 -31.54 0.05 -37.02
N HIS A 470 -30.58 -0.26 -37.89
CA HIS A 470 -30.29 0.46 -39.14
C HIS A 470 -30.35 2.00 -38.96
N LEU A 471 -29.73 2.49 -37.86
CA LEU A 471 -29.74 3.92 -37.54
C LEU A 471 -28.93 4.73 -38.56
N ASP A 472 -29.41 5.93 -38.84
CA ASP A 472 -28.67 6.88 -39.66
C ASP A 472 -27.33 7.24 -39.03
N HIS A 473 -26.34 7.53 -39.89
CA HIS A 473 -24.97 7.86 -39.51
C HIS A 473 -24.88 8.97 -38.43
N GLU A 474 -25.73 9.97 -38.53
CA GLU A 474 -25.78 11.05 -37.57
C GLU A 474 -26.30 10.58 -36.19
N ILE A 475 -27.30 9.68 -36.14
CA ILE A 475 -27.91 9.21 -34.91
C ILE A 475 -26.90 8.33 -34.10
N TYR A 476 -26.25 7.37 -34.78
CA TYR A 476 -25.33 6.51 -34.02
C TYR A 476 -24.05 7.24 -33.57
N LYS A 477 -23.62 8.31 -34.26
CA LYS A 477 -22.55 9.20 -33.77
C LYS A 477 -22.89 9.82 -32.43
N TYR A 478 -24.12 10.28 -32.21
CA TYR A 478 -24.56 10.80 -30.90
C TYR A 478 -24.56 9.72 -29.82
N ILE A 479 -25.01 8.50 -30.17
CA ILE A 479 -25.01 7.36 -29.23
C ILE A 479 -23.57 7.01 -28.85
N TYR A 480 -22.65 6.92 -29.82
CA TYR A 480 -21.24 6.67 -29.53
C TYR A 480 -20.63 7.80 -28.70
N GLY A 481 -20.89 9.06 -29.04
CA GLY A 481 -20.42 10.21 -28.28
C GLY A 481 -20.90 10.20 -26.83
N LEU A 482 -22.19 9.89 -26.60
CA LEU A 482 -22.74 9.77 -25.25
C LEU A 482 -22.09 8.62 -24.46
N THR A 483 -21.90 7.46 -25.11
CA THR A 483 -21.25 6.30 -24.48
C THR A 483 -19.80 6.60 -24.13
N ILE A 484 -19.06 7.31 -24.98
CA ILE A 484 -17.70 7.79 -24.71
C ILE A 484 -17.71 8.70 -23.48
N LEU A 485 -18.60 9.70 -23.45
CA LEU A 485 -18.72 10.66 -22.36
C LEU A 485 -19.00 9.96 -21.02
N MET A 486 -19.86 8.94 -21.03
CA MET A 486 -20.21 8.18 -19.84
C MET A 486 -19.09 7.21 -19.41
N SER A 487 -18.37 6.59 -20.34
CA SER A 487 -17.35 5.58 -20.03
C SER A 487 -16.00 6.15 -19.57
N MET A 488 -15.60 7.33 -20.07
CA MET A 488 -14.33 7.97 -19.72
C MET A 488 -14.14 8.20 -18.20
N PRO A 489 -15.11 8.76 -17.45
CA PRO A 489 -14.99 8.96 -16.01
C PRO A 489 -14.72 7.66 -15.24
N PHE A 490 -15.36 6.57 -15.63
CA PHE A 490 -15.12 5.25 -15.03
C PHE A 490 -13.75 4.70 -15.40
N GLY A 491 -13.35 4.84 -16.67
CA GLY A 491 -12.04 4.42 -17.15
C GLY A 491 -10.89 5.08 -16.36
N TYR A 492 -10.94 6.40 -16.24
CA TYR A 492 -9.89 7.16 -15.52
C TYR A 492 -10.02 7.09 -14.00
N GLY A 493 -11.22 7.01 -13.46
CA GLY A 493 -11.46 6.91 -12.02
C GLY A 493 -11.00 5.58 -11.44
N LEU A 494 -11.25 4.47 -12.15
CA LEU A 494 -10.88 3.13 -11.71
C LEU A 494 -9.42 2.74 -11.98
N LEU A 495 -8.64 3.59 -12.69
CA LEU A 495 -7.29 3.24 -13.15
C LEU A 495 -6.33 2.80 -12.02
N GLN A 496 -6.46 3.37 -10.85
CA GLN A 496 -5.63 3.06 -9.68
C GLN A 496 -6.29 2.07 -8.72
N GLU A 497 -7.62 2.02 -8.65
CA GLU A 497 -8.36 1.17 -7.72
C GLU A 497 -8.61 -0.24 -8.28
N ASN A 498 -9.05 -0.31 -9.53
CA ASN A 498 -9.38 -1.59 -10.19
C ASN A 498 -9.00 -1.53 -11.68
N PHE A 499 -7.79 -1.97 -11.98
CA PHE A 499 -7.24 -1.89 -13.33
C PHE A 499 -8.02 -2.73 -14.36
N SER A 500 -8.56 -3.90 -13.98
CA SER A 500 -9.36 -4.73 -14.91
C SER A 500 -10.64 -4.00 -15.35
N MET A 501 -11.38 -3.40 -14.40
CA MET A 501 -12.57 -2.62 -14.71
C MET A 501 -12.24 -1.35 -15.50
N SER A 502 -11.17 -0.65 -15.11
CA SER A 502 -10.67 0.50 -15.88
C SER A 502 -10.37 0.12 -17.34
N ALA A 503 -9.73 -1.03 -17.58
CA ALA A 503 -9.39 -1.50 -18.90
C ALA A 503 -10.63 -1.75 -19.79
N ILE A 504 -11.76 -2.20 -19.21
CA ILE A 504 -13.04 -2.36 -19.93
C ILE A 504 -13.51 -0.99 -20.47
N PHE A 505 -13.66 -0.01 -19.58
CA PHE A 505 -14.17 1.31 -19.94
C PHE A 505 -13.22 2.08 -20.86
N LEU A 506 -11.90 1.98 -20.62
CA LEU A 506 -10.88 2.58 -21.50
C LEU A 506 -10.91 1.96 -22.91
N THR A 507 -11.09 0.64 -23.02
CA THR A 507 -11.19 -0.01 -24.33
C THR A 507 -12.48 0.38 -25.03
N LEU A 508 -13.60 0.40 -24.31
CA LEU A 508 -14.90 0.78 -24.84
C LEU A 508 -14.85 2.18 -25.47
N TYR A 509 -14.39 3.21 -24.71
CA TYR A 509 -14.38 4.56 -25.26
C TYR A 509 -13.37 4.73 -26.41
N ILE A 510 -12.19 4.07 -26.33
CA ILE A 510 -11.17 4.16 -27.39
C ILE A 510 -11.70 3.56 -28.69
N VAL A 511 -12.32 2.38 -28.64
CA VAL A 511 -12.88 1.72 -29.83
C VAL A 511 -14.00 2.56 -30.43
N LEU A 512 -14.92 3.09 -29.62
CA LEU A 512 -15.99 3.94 -30.08
C LEU A 512 -15.49 5.28 -30.65
N ALA A 513 -14.43 5.86 -30.04
CA ALA A 513 -13.82 7.07 -30.56
C ALA A 513 -13.20 6.85 -31.94
N TYR A 514 -12.58 5.69 -32.17
CA TYR A 514 -12.11 5.32 -33.51
C TYR A 514 -13.27 5.09 -34.48
N ALA A 515 -14.35 4.44 -34.04
CA ALA A 515 -15.55 4.19 -34.83
C ALA A 515 -16.26 5.47 -35.32
N LEU A 516 -16.01 6.62 -34.67
CA LEU A 516 -16.51 7.91 -35.12
C LEU A 516 -15.79 8.43 -36.39
N PHE A 517 -14.54 8.03 -36.60
CA PHE A 517 -13.69 8.54 -37.70
C PHE A 517 -13.41 7.53 -38.79
N VAL A 518 -13.57 6.23 -38.52
CA VAL A 518 -13.28 5.14 -39.44
C VAL A 518 -14.58 4.47 -39.85
N PRO A 519 -14.91 4.39 -41.17
CA PRO A 519 -16.15 3.79 -41.64
C PRO A 519 -16.32 2.31 -41.24
N ASP A 520 -15.23 1.55 -41.22
CA ASP A 520 -15.22 0.15 -40.82
C ASP A 520 -14.84 0.01 -39.32
N ALA A 521 -15.80 0.31 -38.46
CA ALA A 521 -15.66 0.19 -37.02
C ALA A 521 -15.42 -1.27 -36.57
N MET A 522 -15.87 -2.27 -37.35
CA MET A 522 -15.78 -3.68 -37.03
C MET A 522 -14.34 -4.20 -37.09
N SER A 523 -13.58 -3.76 -38.09
CA SER A 523 -12.16 -4.10 -38.25
C SER A 523 -11.33 -3.54 -37.10
N VAL A 524 -11.65 -2.34 -36.60
CA VAL A 524 -10.97 -1.71 -35.45
C VAL A 524 -11.06 -2.59 -34.18
N VAL A 525 -12.23 -3.18 -33.94
CA VAL A 525 -12.43 -4.09 -32.79
C VAL A 525 -11.53 -5.32 -32.90
N GLN A 526 -11.51 -5.95 -34.07
CA GLN A 526 -10.72 -7.16 -34.34
C GLN A 526 -9.21 -6.88 -34.14
N TYR A 527 -8.69 -5.82 -34.77
CA TYR A 527 -7.27 -5.45 -34.63
C TYR A 527 -6.90 -5.15 -33.18
N ARG A 528 -7.77 -4.50 -32.43
CA ARG A 528 -7.53 -4.19 -31.01
C ARG A 528 -7.31 -5.44 -30.15
N VAL A 529 -8.09 -6.50 -30.40
CA VAL A 529 -7.94 -7.79 -29.73
C VAL A 529 -6.62 -8.45 -30.12
N VAL A 530 -6.32 -8.52 -31.42
CA VAL A 530 -5.09 -9.13 -31.94
C VAL A 530 -3.85 -8.42 -31.41
N ASP A 531 -3.80 -7.08 -31.47
CA ASP A 531 -2.69 -6.27 -30.96
C ASP A 531 -2.46 -6.50 -29.46
N THR A 532 -3.54 -6.65 -28.70
CA THR A 532 -3.45 -6.93 -27.25
C THR A 532 -2.88 -8.32 -26.99
N LEU A 533 -3.26 -9.34 -27.76
CA LEU A 533 -2.73 -10.69 -27.65
C LEU A 533 -1.24 -10.77 -28.02
N ILE A 534 -0.84 -10.09 -29.10
CA ILE A 534 0.58 -9.99 -29.50
C ILE A 534 1.39 -9.31 -28.38
N ALA A 535 0.91 -8.17 -27.88
CA ALA A 535 1.56 -7.46 -26.79
C ALA A 535 1.62 -8.30 -25.49
N PHE A 536 0.58 -9.08 -25.18
CA PHE A 536 0.57 -10.03 -24.07
C PHE A 536 1.69 -11.07 -24.23
N ALA A 537 1.73 -11.75 -25.39
CA ALA A 537 2.74 -12.78 -25.66
C ALA A 537 4.16 -12.19 -25.61
N LEU A 538 4.39 -11.04 -26.25
CA LEU A 538 5.68 -10.37 -26.26
C LEU A 538 6.12 -9.94 -24.85
N SER A 539 5.22 -9.36 -24.06
CA SER A 539 5.54 -8.90 -22.71
C SER A 539 5.86 -10.03 -21.74
N VAL A 540 5.08 -11.13 -21.78
CA VAL A 540 5.28 -12.28 -20.91
C VAL A 540 6.56 -13.03 -21.31
N SER A 541 6.76 -13.28 -22.61
CA SER A 541 7.96 -13.92 -23.12
C SER A 541 9.22 -13.12 -22.80
N ALA A 542 9.19 -11.81 -23.00
CA ALA A 542 10.32 -10.95 -22.67
C ALA A 542 10.65 -10.93 -21.18
N ASN A 543 9.64 -10.93 -20.30
CA ASN A 543 9.86 -10.99 -18.85
C ASN A 543 10.41 -12.35 -18.38
N TYR A 544 10.15 -13.42 -19.13
CA TYR A 544 10.67 -14.76 -18.83
C TYR A 544 12.07 -14.97 -19.39
N LEU A 545 12.34 -14.49 -20.62
CA LEU A 545 13.57 -14.76 -21.37
C LEU A 545 14.64 -13.69 -21.19
N LEU A 546 14.25 -12.39 -21.17
CA LEU A 546 15.19 -11.26 -21.13
C LEU A 546 15.44 -10.82 -19.68
N PHE A 547 16.60 -11.20 -19.13
CA PHE A 547 17.05 -10.75 -17.79
C PHE A 547 15.98 -10.90 -16.71
N PRO A 548 15.44 -12.10 -16.45
CA PRO A 548 14.31 -12.27 -15.54
C PRO A 548 14.68 -11.80 -14.11
N SER A 549 13.73 -11.17 -13.46
CA SER A 549 13.84 -10.71 -12.07
C SER A 549 12.92 -11.56 -11.21
N TRP A 550 13.44 -12.69 -10.72
CA TRP A 550 12.70 -13.59 -9.84
C TRP A 550 12.72 -13.08 -8.42
N GLU A 551 11.60 -13.14 -7.75
CA GLU A 551 11.41 -12.58 -6.39
C GLU A 551 12.25 -13.35 -5.36
N HIS A 552 12.44 -14.68 -5.51
CA HIS A 552 13.24 -15.46 -4.59
C HIS A 552 14.68 -14.92 -4.44
N LYS A 553 15.27 -14.36 -5.51
CA LYS A 553 16.61 -13.75 -5.45
C LYS A 553 16.67 -12.46 -4.64
N ASN A 554 15.57 -11.72 -4.58
CA ASN A 554 15.46 -10.46 -3.86
C ASN A 554 14.89 -10.65 -2.44
N TYR A 555 14.34 -11.83 -2.16
CA TYR A 555 13.62 -12.08 -0.90
C TYR A 555 14.56 -12.06 0.31
N ASN A 556 15.77 -12.58 0.18
CA ASN A 556 16.80 -12.52 1.23
C ASN A 556 17.09 -11.09 1.67
N LEU A 557 17.16 -10.15 0.72
CA LEU A 557 17.32 -8.73 1.04
C LEU A 557 16.14 -8.16 1.83
N LEU A 558 14.92 -8.63 1.56
CA LEU A 558 13.74 -8.22 2.32
C LEU A 558 13.76 -8.79 3.74
N ILE A 559 14.22 -10.05 3.92
CA ILE A 559 14.43 -10.65 5.23
C ILE A 559 15.45 -9.83 6.03
N VAL A 560 16.62 -9.53 5.46
CA VAL A 560 17.68 -8.73 6.12
C VAL A 560 17.15 -7.36 6.53
N LYS A 561 16.39 -6.67 5.65
CA LYS A 561 15.80 -5.37 5.98
C LYS A 561 14.80 -5.47 7.14
N SER A 562 14.01 -6.55 7.18
CA SER A 562 13.06 -6.78 8.26
C SER A 562 13.75 -7.08 9.58
N LEU A 563 14.78 -7.93 9.58
CA LEU A 563 15.59 -8.23 10.78
C LEU A 563 16.29 -6.97 11.32
N ARG A 564 16.90 -6.16 10.45
CA ARG A 564 17.53 -4.88 10.87
C ARG A 564 16.52 -3.88 11.43
N ALA A 565 15.31 -3.85 10.88
CA ALA A 565 14.25 -2.99 11.41
C ALA A 565 13.75 -3.48 12.78
N ASN A 566 13.66 -4.81 12.99
CA ASN A 566 13.34 -5.42 14.27
C ASN A 566 14.43 -5.13 15.31
N LEU A 567 15.73 -5.20 14.94
CA LEU A 567 16.84 -4.77 15.78
C LEU A 567 16.71 -3.30 16.21
N GLY A 568 16.38 -2.42 15.29
CA GLY A 568 16.13 -1.01 15.62
C GLY A 568 14.97 -0.80 16.58
N TYR A 569 13.91 -1.61 16.44
CA TYR A 569 12.74 -1.53 17.32
C TYR A 569 13.05 -2.08 18.73
N THR A 570 13.76 -3.20 18.84
CA THR A 570 14.19 -3.74 20.14
C THR A 570 15.19 -2.82 20.86
N ASN A 571 16.03 -2.06 20.14
CA ASN A 571 16.88 -1.03 20.73
C ASN A 571 16.06 0.09 21.42
N GLU A 572 14.98 0.53 20.78
CA GLU A 572 14.10 1.53 21.39
C GLU A 572 13.26 0.94 22.54
N LEU A 573 12.98 -0.36 22.52
CA LEU A 573 12.34 -1.06 23.62
C LEU A 573 13.24 -1.07 24.88
N ILE A 574 14.55 -1.30 24.73
CA ILE A 574 15.53 -1.19 25.83
C ILE A 574 15.52 0.20 26.45
N LYS A 575 15.59 1.25 25.61
CA LYS A 575 15.54 2.65 26.10
C LYS A 575 14.24 2.96 26.86
N ARG A 576 13.14 2.33 26.45
CA ARG A 576 11.85 2.49 27.10
C ARG A 576 11.76 1.80 28.46
N ALA A 577 12.56 0.78 28.70
CA ALA A 577 12.70 0.18 30.03
C ALA A 577 13.32 1.16 31.04
N ASP A 578 14.14 2.12 30.54
CA ASP A 578 14.73 3.18 31.37
C ASP A 578 13.81 4.40 31.50
N ASN A 579 13.09 4.76 30.43
CA ASN A 579 12.14 5.88 30.40
C ASN A 579 10.82 5.43 29.72
N PRO A 580 9.73 5.25 30.48
CA PRO A 580 8.45 4.75 29.95
C PRO A 580 7.77 5.65 28.93
N GLU A 581 8.22 6.92 28.79
CA GLU A 581 7.65 7.85 27.82
C GLU A 581 7.78 7.36 26.37
N ILE A 582 6.71 7.48 25.63
CA ILE A 582 6.67 7.12 24.22
C ILE A 582 7.37 8.21 23.40
N THR A 583 8.65 7.99 23.10
CA THR A 583 9.47 8.92 22.32
C THR A 583 9.13 8.88 20.81
N THR A 584 9.53 9.91 20.10
CA THR A 584 9.38 9.95 18.63
C THR A 584 10.24 8.89 17.95
N GLU A 585 11.44 8.64 18.48
CA GLU A 585 12.38 7.61 18.02
C GLU A 585 11.75 6.22 18.09
N TYR A 586 11.11 5.90 19.20
CA TYR A 586 10.37 4.65 19.39
C TYR A 586 9.27 4.49 18.31
N LYS A 587 8.42 5.52 18.11
CA LYS A 587 7.37 5.50 17.09
C LYS A 587 7.93 5.30 15.69
N VAL A 588 9.07 5.93 15.37
CA VAL A 588 9.74 5.79 14.05
C VAL A 588 10.33 4.39 13.89
N ALA A 589 11.00 3.84 14.89
CA ALA A 589 11.58 2.49 14.83
C ALA A 589 10.49 1.44 14.64
N ARG A 590 9.41 1.53 15.42
CA ARG A 590 8.22 0.71 15.30
C ARG A 590 7.64 0.76 13.88
N LYS A 591 7.39 1.97 13.34
CA LYS A 591 6.92 2.16 11.96
C LYS A 591 7.82 1.43 10.96
N LYS A 592 9.15 1.58 11.08
CA LYS A 592 10.11 0.93 10.18
C LYS A 592 10.01 -0.59 10.23
N ALA A 593 9.83 -1.17 11.42
CA ALA A 593 9.69 -2.61 11.60
C ALA A 593 8.39 -3.13 10.93
N PHE A 594 7.25 -2.48 11.18
CA PHE A 594 5.99 -2.85 10.54
C PHE A 594 6.01 -2.68 9.01
N LEU A 595 6.62 -1.61 8.51
CA LEU A 595 6.75 -1.38 7.06
C LEU A 595 7.67 -2.44 6.42
N ALA A 596 8.76 -2.82 7.09
CA ALA A 596 9.67 -3.85 6.59
C ALA A 596 8.99 -5.22 6.52
N LEU A 597 8.19 -5.56 7.52
CA LEU A 597 7.39 -6.78 7.54
C LEU A 597 6.30 -6.77 6.44
N ALA A 598 5.62 -5.64 6.22
CA ALA A 598 4.65 -5.49 5.14
C ALA A 598 5.30 -5.69 3.77
N ASN A 599 6.52 -5.17 3.56
CA ASN A 599 7.28 -5.37 2.33
C ASN A 599 7.71 -6.84 2.16
N LEU A 600 8.07 -7.52 3.25
CA LEU A 600 8.39 -8.94 3.25
C LEU A 600 7.16 -9.78 2.81
N ASN A 601 6.00 -9.52 3.39
CA ASN A 601 4.74 -10.16 3.00
C ASN A 601 4.37 -9.87 1.53
N ALA A 602 4.49 -8.61 1.09
CA ALA A 602 4.26 -8.26 -0.31
C ALA A 602 5.21 -9.00 -1.26
N GLY A 603 6.48 -9.20 -0.88
CA GLY A 603 7.45 -10.03 -1.62
C GLY A 603 6.99 -11.47 -1.76
N LEU A 604 6.51 -12.08 -0.67
CA LEU A 604 5.98 -13.44 -0.68
C LEU A 604 4.75 -13.58 -1.59
N GLN A 605 3.83 -12.61 -1.55
CA GLN A 605 2.67 -12.59 -2.43
C GLN A 605 3.05 -12.45 -3.91
N ARG A 606 4.12 -11.71 -4.24
CA ARG A 606 4.64 -11.64 -5.61
C ARG A 606 5.29 -12.96 -6.04
N MET A 607 6.01 -13.64 -5.13
CA MET A 607 6.57 -14.97 -5.39
C MET A 607 5.48 -16.01 -5.73
N LEU A 608 4.30 -15.94 -5.10
CA LEU A 608 3.15 -16.79 -5.44
C LEU A 608 2.62 -16.60 -6.87
N GLN A 609 2.88 -15.45 -7.49
CA GLN A 609 2.47 -15.16 -8.86
C GLN A 609 3.48 -15.66 -9.90
N GLU A 610 4.64 -16.15 -9.47
CA GLU A 610 5.68 -16.71 -10.34
C GLU A 610 5.38 -18.18 -10.70
N PRO A 611 5.98 -18.73 -11.77
CA PRO A 611 5.87 -20.14 -12.11
C PRO A 611 6.34 -21.04 -10.95
N LYS A 612 5.70 -22.19 -10.77
CA LYS A 612 6.04 -23.12 -9.68
C LYS A 612 7.54 -23.51 -9.68
N SER A 613 8.14 -23.66 -10.85
CA SER A 613 9.57 -23.95 -11.01
C SER A 613 10.52 -22.88 -10.47
N GLN A 614 10.05 -21.65 -10.32
CA GLN A 614 10.83 -20.51 -9.85
C GLN A 614 10.54 -20.13 -8.39
N ARG A 615 9.60 -20.78 -7.73
CA ARG A 615 9.25 -20.55 -6.31
C ARG A 615 10.18 -21.30 -5.37
N LYS A 616 11.50 -21.09 -5.53
CA LYS A 616 12.48 -21.75 -4.69
C LYS A 616 12.30 -21.34 -3.22
N ASN A 617 12.39 -22.31 -2.32
CA ASN A 617 12.30 -22.12 -0.87
C ASN A 617 11.05 -21.38 -0.38
N TYR A 618 9.94 -21.41 -1.15
CA TYR A 618 8.70 -20.70 -0.79
C TYR A 618 8.20 -21.06 0.62
N THR A 619 8.20 -22.35 0.98
CA THR A 619 7.75 -22.80 2.31
C THR A 619 8.58 -22.19 3.42
N VAL A 620 9.90 -22.23 3.30
CA VAL A 620 10.83 -21.64 4.26
C VAL A 620 10.67 -20.12 4.35
N CYS A 621 10.50 -19.44 3.21
CA CYS A 621 10.24 -18.01 3.16
C CYS A 621 8.92 -17.63 3.87
N ASN A 622 7.87 -18.46 3.70
CA ASN A 622 6.58 -18.26 4.35
C ASN A 622 6.69 -18.46 5.88
N GLU A 623 7.41 -19.47 6.32
CA GLU A 623 7.66 -19.70 7.75
C GLU A 623 8.45 -18.54 8.37
N ILE A 624 9.53 -18.07 7.74
CA ILE A 624 10.28 -16.89 8.21
C ILE A 624 9.37 -15.67 8.32
N GLN A 625 8.48 -15.44 7.36
CA GLN A 625 7.55 -14.32 7.39
C GLN A 625 6.57 -14.43 8.58
N VAL A 626 6.04 -15.62 8.87
CA VAL A 626 5.15 -15.87 10.01
C VAL A 626 5.91 -15.66 11.32
N LEU A 627 7.10 -16.23 11.46
CA LEU A 627 7.94 -16.07 12.66
C LEU A 627 8.30 -14.60 12.91
N GLN A 628 8.63 -13.82 11.88
CA GLN A 628 8.90 -12.38 12.03
C GLN A 628 7.65 -11.58 12.40
N GLN A 629 6.47 -11.99 11.94
CA GLN A 629 5.21 -11.40 12.36
C GLN A 629 4.96 -11.65 13.85
N ASP A 630 5.13 -12.89 14.30
CA ASP A 630 4.92 -13.25 15.70
C ASP A 630 5.97 -12.58 16.61
N PHE A 631 7.23 -12.47 16.13
CA PHE A 631 8.29 -11.71 16.80
C PHE A 631 7.88 -10.24 17.00
N LEU A 632 7.45 -9.57 15.93
CA LEU A 632 7.07 -8.16 15.98
C LEU A 632 5.84 -7.94 16.88
N SER A 633 4.88 -8.85 16.86
CA SER A 633 3.71 -8.83 17.75
C SER A 633 4.13 -8.97 19.23
N CYS A 634 5.07 -9.87 19.53
CA CYS A 634 5.60 -10.06 20.87
C CYS A 634 6.35 -8.82 21.38
N VAL A 635 7.21 -8.21 20.55
CA VAL A 635 7.90 -6.95 20.87
C VAL A 635 6.91 -5.82 21.14
N ALA A 636 5.86 -5.70 20.33
CA ALA A 636 4.80 -4.71 20.53
C ALA A 636 4.05 -4.95 21.85
N THR A 637 3.78 -6.20 22.20
CA THR A 637 3.14 -6.59 23.46
C THR A 637 4.01 -6.23 24.66
N LEU A 638 5.29 -6.58 24.65
CA LEU A 638 6.25 -6.19 25.69
C LEU A 638 6.30 -4.67 25.85
N SER A 639 6.30 -3.94 24.76
CA SER A 639 6.29 -2.49 24.78
C SER A 639 5.05 -1.89 25.45
N THR A 640 3.87 -2.47 25.29
CA THR A 640 2.65 -1.94 25.93
C THR A 640 2.64 -2.17 27.45
N GLN A 641 3.36 -3.17 27.92
CA GLN A 641 3.47 -3.51 29.35
C GLN A 641 4.53 -2.69 30.08
N LEU A 642 5.51 -2.14 29.38
CA LEU A 642 6.50 -1.20 29.94
C LEU A 642 5.94 0.21 30.18
N SER A 643 4.64 0.34 30.49
CA SER A 643 4.00 1.64 30.75
C SER A 643 4.31 2.18 32.16
N GLU A 644 4.71 1.31 33.08
CA GLU A 644 5.20 1.65 34.42
C GLU A 644 6.70 1.33 34.48
N THR A 645 7.46 2.08 35.26
CA THR A 645 8.89 1.80 35.51
C THR A 645 9.04 0.47 36.23
N PRO A 646 9.59 -0.57 35.61
CA PRO A 646 9.84 -1.83 36.30
C PRO A 646 10.87 -1.63 37.43
N SER A 647 10.84 -2.50 38.41
CA SER A 647 11.87 -2.48 39.44
C SER A 647 13.28 -2.63 38.85
N PRO A 648 14.33 -2.06 39.45
CA PRO A 648 15.70 -2.10 38.89
C PRO A 648 16.18 -3.52 38.52
N ILE A 649 15.78 -4.53 39.27
CA ILE A 649 16.13 -5.95 39.05
C ILE A 649 15.44 -6.46 37.79
N VAL A 650 14.13 -6.25 37.68
CA VAL A 650 13.35 -6.68 36.51
C VAL A 650 13.85 -6.00 35.25
N ARG A 651 14.18 -4.70 35.33
CA ARG A 651 14.75 -3.91 34.25
C ARG A 651 16.09 -4.48 33.79
N ASP A 652 17.01 -4.78 34.68
CA ASP A 652 18.33 -5.34 34.33
C ASP A 652 18.19 -6.69 33.62
N LEU A 653 17.40 -7.60 34.17
CA LEU A 653 17.10 -8.90 33.59
C LEU A 653 16.45 -8.75 32.19
N PHE A 654 15.49 -7.85 32.05
CA PHE A 654 14.82 -7.56 30.82
C PHE A 654 15.80 -7.05 29.75
N VAL A 655 16.63 -6.05 30.09
CA VAL A 655 17.60 -5.45 29.17
C VAL A 655 18.61 -6.50 28.68
N ARG A 656 19.17 -7.30 29.59
CA ARG A 656 20.11 -8.38 29.27
C ARG A 656 19.47 -9.43 28.34
N ALA A 657 18.23 -9.83 28.63
CA ALA A 657 17.53 -10.79 27.76
C ALA A 657 17.29 -10.25 26.34
N ILE A 658 16.85 -9.00 26.23
CA ILE A 658 16.66 -8.37 24.89
C ILE A 658 18.00 -8.21 24.16
N GLN A 659 19.10 -7.91 24.86
CA GLN A 659 20.43 -7.84 24.25
C GLN A 659 20.87 -9.19 23.69
N GLU A 660 20.64 -10.30 24.40
CA GLU A 660 20.93 -11.65 23.89
C GLU A 660 20.10 -11.98 22.63
N ILE A 661 18.82 -11.59 22.61
CA ILE A 661 17.96 -11.74 21.42
C ILE A 661 18.50 -10.90 20.26
N GLN A 662 18.99 -9.68 20.52
CA GLN A 662 19.59 -8.81 19.49
C GLN A 662 20.86 -9.42 18.91
N HIS A 663 21.74 -10.00 19.74
CA HIS A 663 22.93 -10.69 19.28
C HIS A 663 22.57 -11.83 18.31
N LYS A 664 21.54 -12.60 18.64
CA LYS A 664 21.07 -13.67 17.77
C LYS A 664 20.47 -13.18 16.46
N LEU A 665 19.71 -12.08 16.48
CA LEU A 665 19.21 -11.44 15.25
C LEU A 665 20.35 -10.86 14.40
N GLN A 666 21.40 -10.31 15.01
CA GLN A 666 22.60 -9.84 14.31
C GLN A 666 23.33 -11.01 13.63
N HIS A 667 23.44 -12.15 14.29
CA HIS A 667 23.97 -13.38 13.69
C HIS A 667 23.14 -13.82 12.47
N CYS A 668 21.81 -13.81 12.57
CA CYS A 668 20.91 -14.09 11.45
C CYS A 668 21.17 -13.16 10.25
N VAL A 669 21.40 -11.87 10.51
CA VAL A 669 21.72 -10.89 9.46
C VAL A 669 23.06 -11.19 8.82
N ALA A 670 24.09 -11.52 9.62
CA ALA A 670 25.43 -11.85 9.14
C ALA A 670 25.43 -13.12 8.25
N LEU A 671 24.68 -14.15 8.65
CA LEU A 671 24.48 -15.36 7.84
C LEU A 671 23.92 -15.06 6.46
N LEU A 672 22.92 -14.18 6.37
CA LEU A 672 22.29 -13.82 5.09
C LEU A 672 23.14 -12.87 4.24
N ASP A 673 23.95 -12.01 4.87
CA ASP A 673 24.88 -11.10 4.18
C ASP A 673 26.18 -11.83 3.72
N GLY A 674 26.37 -13.09 4.11
CA GLY A 674 27.58 -13.86 3.81
C GLY A 674 28.83 -13.35 4.55
N LYS A 675 28.64 -12.61 5.62
CA LYS A 675 29.66 -12.03 6.50
C LYS A 675 29.59 -12.72 7.85
N LEU A 676 30.18 -13.89 7.94
CA LEU A 676 30.44 -14.54 9.23
C LEU A 676 31.65 -13.83 9.85
N ASP A 677 31.41 -12.75 10.59
CA ASP A 677 32.42 -12.15 11.43
C ASP A 677 32.72 -13.10 12.61
N GLU A 678 33.96 -13.48 12.77
CA GLU A 678 34.46 -14.32 13.87
C GLU A 678 34.26 -13.69 15.27
N GLU A 679 33.82 -12.42 15.33
CA GLU A 679 33.59 -11.66 16.56
C GLU A 679 32.17 -11.71 17.12
N ILE A 680 31.22 -12.45 16.52
CA ILE A 680 29.88 -12.54 17.07
C ILE A 680 29.91 -13.44 18.32
N ARG A 681 29.76 -12.81 19.49
CA ARG A 681 29.66 -13.50 20.76
C ARG A 681 28.58 -14.60 20.70
N PRO A 682 28.87 -15.81 21.20
CA PRO A 682 27.87 -16.87 21.29
C PRO A 682 26.69 -16.44 22.21
N PHE A 683 25.50 -16.87 21.86
CA PHE A 683 24.28 -16.66 22.63
C PHE A 683 24.41 -17.28 24.03
N ASP A 684 24.15 -16.49 25.09
CA ASP A 684 24.19 -16.95 26.46
C ASP A 684 22.76 -17.19 27.04
N PRO A 685 22.33 -18.45 27.16
CA PRO A 685 21.00 -18.78 27.68
C PRO A 685 20.84 -18.55 29.17
N LYS A 686 21.93 -18.28 29.93
CA LYS A 686 21.91 -18.16 31.37
C LYS A 686 20.93 -17.10 31.87
N VAL A 687 20.82 -15.97 31.16
CA VAL A 687 19.91 -14.88 31.52
C VAL A 687 18.46 -15.37 31.59
N PHE A 688 18.02 -16.22 30.65
CA PHE A 688 16.66 -16.75 30.64
C PHE A 688 16.41 -17.74 31.77
N TYR A 689 17.45 -18.44 32.20
CA TYR A 689 17.40 -19.28 33.37
C TYR A 689 17.30 -18.45 34.66
N GLU A 690 18.10 -17.37 34.80
CA GLU A 690 18.03 -16.41 35.89
C GLU A 690 16.64 -15.80 36.04
N ILE A 691 16.04 -15.35 34.93
CA ILE A 691 14.69 -14.79 34.90
C ILE A 691 13.66 -15.80 35.41
N ARG A 692 13.77 -17.06 34.99
CA ARG A 692 12.88 -18.13 35.44
C ARG A 692 13.04 -18.43 36.93
N GLN A 693 14.29 -18.46 37.44
CA GLN A 693 14.59 -18.67 38.85
C GLN A 693 14.02 -17.54 39.72
N THR A 694 14.27 -16.28 39.36
CA THR A 694 13.73 -15.10 40.04
C THR A 694 12.19 -15.13 40.07
N THR A 695 11.56 -15.58 38.98
CA THR A 695 10.09 -15.73 38.93
C THR A 695 9.61 -16.79 39.94
N LEU A 696 10.27 -17.94 40.00
CA LEU A 696 9.92 -19.01 40.96
C LEU A 696 10.13 -18.58 42.42
N GLU A 697 11.18 -17.85 42.71
CA GLU A 697 11.47 -17.30 44.03
C GLU A 697 10.38 -16.31 44.47
N LEU A 698 9.93 -15.41 43.58
CA LEU A 698 8.84 -14.48 43.85
C LEU A 698 7.52 -15.20 44.17
N PHE A 699 7.21 -16.29 43.49
CA PHE A 699 6.03 -17.09 43.78
C PHE A 699 6.16 -17.88 45.10
N ALA A 700 7.35 -18.35 45.43
CA ALA A 700 7.60 -19.07 46.69
C ALA A 700 7.53 -18.16 47.94
N GLU A 701 7.73 -16.86 47.75
CA GLU A 701 7.60 -15.85 48.82
C GLU A 701 6.17 -15.30 48.96
N GLN A 702 5.28 -15.60 48.04
CA GLN A 702 3.88 -15.17 48.05
C GLN A 702 3.17 -15.83 49.25
N GLY A 703 2.69 -15.02 50.19
CA GLY A 703 2.06 -15.49 51.46
C GLY A 703 2.93 -15.44 52.72
N LYS A 704 4.22 -15.06 52.58
CA LYS A 704 5.07 -14.76 53.73
C LYS A 704 5.01 -13.26 54.04
N THR A 705 5.05 -12.88 55.31
CA THR A 705 5.12 -11.47 55.72
C THR A 705 6.30 -10.78 55.02
N PRO A 706 6.09 -9.65 54.33
CA PRO A 706 7.17 -8.97 53.61
C PRO A 706 8.28 -8.57 54.59
N ARG A 707 9.49 -9.08 54.39
CA ARG A 707 10.67 -8.55 55.07
C ARG A 707 11.01 -7.21 54.43
N ALA A 708 11.11 -6.15 55.23
CA ALA A 708 11.37 -4.78 54.79
C ALA A 708 12.68 -4.63 53.96
N ASP A 709 13.60 -5.57 54.09
CA ASP A 709 14.91 -5.56 53.41
C ASP A 709 14.96 -6.37 52.09
N ASN A 710 13.84 -6.97 51.64
CA ASN A 710 13.84 -7.78 50.43
C ASN A 710 13.55 -6.92 49.21
N PRO A 711 14.52 -6.70 48.29
CA PRO A 711 14.33 -5.90 47.08
C PRO A 711 13.30 -6.50 46.10
N LEU A 712 12.95 -7.78 46.29
CA LEU A 712 11.93 -8.48 45.51
C LEU A 712 10.49 -8.18 45.99
N ALA A 713 10.33 -7.64 47.22
CA ALA A 713 9.00 -7.41 47.83
C ALA A 713 8.15 -6.35 47.06
N ALA A 714 8.81 -5.50 46.28
CA ALA A 714 8.15 -4.49 45.45
C ALA A 714 7.71 -5.00 44.04
N ILE A 715 8.08 -6.23 43.68
CA ILE A 715 7.80 -6.80 42.36
C ILE A 715 6.49 -7.59 42.45
N ARG A 716 5.57 -7.31 41.53
CA ARG A 716 4.37 -8.14 41.37
C ARG A 716 4.74 -9.45 40.68
N PRO A 717 4.57 -10.62 41.30
CA PRO A 717 4.95 -11.91 40.71
C PRO A 717 4.31 -12.16 39.35
N GLN A 718 3.10 -11.64 39.13
CA GLN A 718 2.38 -11.75 37.87
C GLN A 718 3.05 -10.99 36.70
N GLU A 719 3.60 -9.81 36.99
CA GLU A 719 4.33 -9.03 35.98
C GLU A 719 5.61 -9.76 35.57
N MET A 720 6.33 -10.29 36.54
CA MET A 720 7.55 -11.05 36.29
C MET A 720 7.27 -12.33 35.49
N LEU A 721 6.21 -13.06 35.82
CA LEU A 721 5.80 -14.25 35.06
C LEU A 721 5.52 -13.91 33.62
N PHE A 722 4.81 -12.82 33.36
CA PHE A 722 4.52 -12.37 32.02
C PHE A 722 5.78 -12.02 31.23
N PHE A 723 6.68 -11.22 31.82
CA PHE A 723 7.94 -10.90 31.14
C PHE A 723 8.73 -12.17 30.83
N THR A 724 8.76 -13.13 31.77
CA THR A 724 9.43 -14.42 31.60
C THR A 724 8.86 -15.19 30.40
N GLU A 725 7.55 -15.30 30.31
CA GLU A 725 6.88 -16.00 29.21
C GLU A 725 7.12 -15.32 27.86
N GLN A 726 6.95 -14.00 27.79
CA GLN A 726 7.14 -13.26 26.56
C GLN A 726 8.60 -13.26 26.09
N LEU A 727 9.56 -13.15 27.01
CA LEU A 727 10.98 -13.21 26.69
C LEU A 727 11.41 -14.62 26.23
N ASN A 728 10.89 -15.67 26.89
CA ASN A 728 11.13 -17.04 26.44
C ASN A 728 10.52 -17.30 25.05
N TYR A 729 9.31 -16.82 24.80
CA TYR A 729 8.67 -16.94 23.50
C TYR A 729 9.46 -16.17 22.41
N LEU A 730 9.95 -14.98 22.73
CA LEU A 730 10.79 -14.20 21.84
C LEU A 730 12.12 -14.93 21.51
N ARG A 731 12.70 -15.60 22.51
CA ARG A 731 13.88 -16.45 22.32
C ARG A 731 13.59 -17.60 21.36
N GLU A 732 12.52 -18.37 21.59
CA GLU A 732 12.12 -19.48 20.73
C GLU A 732 11.85 -19.04 19.31
N LEU A 733 11.16 -17.91 19.11
CA LEU A 733 10.94 -17.32 17.80
C LEU A 733 12.26 -17.00 17.09
N THR A 734 13.22 -16.45 17.83
CA THR A 734 14.53 -16.07 17.24
C THR A 734 15.36 -17.31 16.90
N GLU A 735 15.29 -18.36 17.70
CA GLU A 735 15.93 -19.67 17.43
C GLU A 735 15.31 -20.33 16.19
N ASN A 736 13.98 -20.26 16.06
CA ASN A 736 13.31 -20.79 14.88
C ASN A 736 13.63 -19.97 13.62
N ILE A 737 13.71 -18.63 13.71
CA ILE A 737 14.14 -17.77 12.60
C ILE A 737 15.56 -18.15 12.14
N GLU A 738 16.51 -18.32 13.06
CA GLU A 738 17.87 -18.74 12.76
C GLU A 738 17.90 -20.10 12.03
N LYS A 739 17.17 -21.08 12.56
CA LYS A 739 17.04 -22.42 11.96
C LYS A 739 16.51 -22.34 10.52
N MET A 740 15.45 -21.55 10.28
CA MET A 740 14.86 -21.39 8.96
C MET A 740 15.83 -20.66 8.00
N ILE A 741 16.58 -19.68 8.49
CA ILE A 741 17.62 -18.98 7.69
C ILE A 741 18.73 -19.94 7.28
N GLY A 742 19.15 -20.85 8.17
CA GLY A 742 20.11 -21.92 7.84
C GLY A 742 19.63 -22.82 6.69
N GLN A 743 18.33 -23.06 6.58
CA GLN A 743 17.75 -23.82 5.47
C GLN A 743 17.69 -23.05 4.13
N LEU A 744 17.73 -21.72 4.15
CA LEU A 744 17.81 -20.91 2.93
C LEU A 744 19.20 -20.92 2.30
N GLY A 745 20.25 -21.14 3.10
CA GLY A 745 21.64 -21.20 2.65
C GLY A 745 22.06 -22.52 2.00
N ASN A 746 21.30 -23.57 2.27
CA ASN A 746 21.43 -24.89 1.66
C ASN A 746 20.47 -25.01 0.46
#